data_b4590107fd05e75306b1f6a04833da4f
#
_entry.id   b4590107fd05e75306b1f6a04833da4f
#
_cell.length_a   1.000
_cell.length_b   1.000
_cell.length_c   1.000
_cell.angle_alpha   90.00
_cell.angle_beta   90.00
_cell.angle_gamma   90.00
#
_symmetry.space_group_name_H-M   'P 1'
#
loop_
_entity.id
_entity.type
_entity.pdbx_description
1 polymer ?
#
loop_
_entity_poly.entity_id
_entity_poly.type
_entity_poly.pdbx_seq_one_letter_code
_entity_poly.pdbx_strand_id
1 'polypeptide(L)'
;MTNQAKQPCLKVIPLGGLHEIGKNTCVFEYGDDIMLVDAGLAFPSDGMHGVNVVMPDTSYLRENQKRIRGMIVTHGHEDHIGGIAHHLKNFNIPVIHGPRLALAMLTGKMEEAGVMDRTILQTVAPRDVVKVGQHFSVEFIRNTHSMADSFSLDITTPVGTVIFTGDFKFDHTPVDGETFDMARLAHYGEQGVLCLFSDSTNSEVPGFCPPERSVFPCLDRHISQAEGRVIITTFASSIHRVAMILELALKNGRKVGLLGRSMLNVIAKARELGYMRAPDDLFVPIKQIRDLPDRETLLLMTGSQGEPLAALSRISRGEHPQVQVKTSDTIIFSASPIPGNTISVVNTIDRLMMLGAKVVYGKGEGIHVSGHGFQEDQKLMLALTKPKYFVPVHGEHRMLVCHSKTAQSMGVPAENILIIDNGDVVELTADSIGKGEPVKAGIELLDASRNGIVDARVLKERQQLAEDGVITMLAVISTDGVMAAPPRVNLRGVVTTADARKLSLWAEREITWVLENRWQQLSRNSGGKAPDVDWMGVQREIEIGLQRRLRRELQVEPLIICLVQPAPGGTPAYKGRADAEPDTRPAPRGGRHGGGRDDRRERPERVDRAPRVVEARSEQQPRRELAAVGAAAAAATPAVKAEEPELEGRTRRRRSAAAG
;
A
#
# COMPACT_ATOMS: atom_id res chain seq x y z
N MET A 1 -23.33 -17.98 43.23
CA MET A 1 -22.44 -18.05 42.05
C MET A 1 -21.10 -17.53 42.53
N THR A 2 -20.16 -18.39 42.79
CA THR A 2 -18.81 -18.07 43.24
C THR A 2 -18.10 -17.36 42.09
N ASN A 3 -17.73 -16.12 42.31
CA ASN A 3 -16.86 -15.34 41.47
C ASN A 3 -15.49 -16.05 41.42
N GLN A 4 -15.33 -17.04 40.55
CA GLN A 4 -14.00 -17.59 40.26
C GLN A 4 -13.20 -16.44 39.65
N ALA A 5 -12.24 -15.91 40.36
CA ALA A 5 -11.28 -14.95 39.83
C ALA A 5 -10.73 -15.55 38.53
N LYS A 6 -10.98 -14.90 37.41
CA LYS A 6 -10.49 -15.32 36.08
C LYS A 6 -8.98 -15.51 36.22
N GLN A 7 -8.47 -16.69 35.91
CA GLN A 7 -7.01 -16.92 35.97
C GLN A 7 -6.32 -15.87 35.11
N PRO A 8 -5.23 -15.26 35.58
CA PRO A 8 -4.51 -14.30 34.79
C PRO A 8 -4.03 -14.96 33.49
N CYS A 9 -4.38 -14.36 32.37
CA CYS A 9 -4.03 -14.84 31.04
C CYS A 9 -3.23 -13.78 30.26
N LEU A 10 -2.36 -14.24 29.38
CA LEU A 10 -1.74 -13.37 28.40
C LEU A 10 -2.77 -13.13 27.28
N LYS A 11 -2.99 -11.88 26.93
CA LYS A 11 -3.78 -11.49 25.77
C LYS A 11 -2.86 -11.00 24.66
N VAL A 12 -3.05 -11.53 23.46
CA VAL A 12 -2.36 -11.08 22.25
C VAL A 12 -3.40 -10.59 21.26
N ILE A 13 -3.27 -9.33 20.83
CA ILE A 13 -4.30 -8.61 20.08
C ILE A 13 -3.65 -7.97 18.85
N PRO A 14 -3.72 -8.58 17.67
CA PRO A 14 -3.33 -7.93 16.43
C PRO A 14 -4.32 -6.81 16.09
N LEU A 15 -3.84 -5.60 15.88
CA LEU A 15 -4.65 -4.47 15.42
C LEU A 15 -4.54 -4.28 13.91
N GLY A 16 -3.52 -4.89 13.28
CA GLY A 16 -3.28 -4.90 11.85
C GLY A 16 -2.31 -6.02 11.46
N GLY A 17 -2.20 -6.30 10.15
CA GLY A 17 -1.31 -7.33 9.60
C GLY A 17 -1.95 -8.70 9.40
N LEU A 18 -3.25 -8.86 9.66
CA LEU A 18 -3.99 -10.09 9.39
C LEU A 18 -4.94 -9.91 8.22
N HIS A 19 -5.03 -10.92 7.35
CA HIS A 19 -5.77 -10.94 6.08
C HIS A 19 -5.30 -9.90 5.07
N GLU A 20 -4.14 -9.32 5.30
CA GLU A 20 -3.53 -8.26 4.51
C GLU A 20 -2.01 -8.30 4.65
N ILE A 21 -1.30 -7.53 3.82
CA ILE A 21 0.13 -7.26 3.96
C ILE A 21 0.29 -5.78 4.32
N GLY A 22 0.93 -5.53 5.46
CA GLY A 22 1.15 -4.19 5.99
C GLY A 22 0.41 -3.92 7.30
N LYS A 23 0.61 -2.74 7.87
CA LYS A 23 0.02 -2.26 9.14
C LYS A 23 0.30 -3.17 10.34
N ASN A 24 1.41 -3.90 10.34
CA ASN A 24 1.74 -4.83 11.42
C ASN A 24 1.78 -4.10 12.74
N THR A 25 0.85 -4.43 13.63
CA THR A 25 0.73 -3.85 14.98
C THR A 25 0.10 -4.88 15.87
N CYS A 26 0.87 -5.37 16.84
CA CYS A 26 0.42 -6.40 17.78
C CYS A 26 0.55 -5.91 19.22
N VAL A 27 -0.48 -6.15 20.03
CA VAL A 27 -0.53 -5.79 21.44
C VAL A 27 -0.39 -7.04 22.29
N PHE A 28 0.52 -7.02 23.23
CA PHE A 28 0.67 -8.03 24.29
C PHE A 28 0.22 -7.41 25.60
N GLU A 29 -0.75 -8.02 26.27
CA GLU A 29 -1.32 -7.54 27.52
C GLU A 29 -1.29 -8.62 28.59
N TYR A 30 -0.73 -8.28 29.75
CA TYR A 30 -0.80 -9.12 30.94
C TYR A 30 -0.95 -8.25 32.20
N GLY A 31 -2.01 -8.48 32.97
CA GLY A 31 -2.33 -7.65 34.13
C GLY A 31 -2.51 -6.18 33.71
N ASP A 32 -1.72 -5.29 34.34
CA ASP A 32 -1.74 -3.85 34.04
C ASP A 32 -0.68 -3.41 33.02
N ASP A 33 0.05 -4.33 32.43
CA ASP A 33 1.10 -4.02 31.47
C ASP A 33 0.63 -4.31 30.04
N ILE A 34 0.86 -3.34 29.15
CA ILE A 34 0.70 -3.43 27.70
C ILE A 34 2.06 -3.18 27.07
N MET A 35 2.46 -4.10 26.20
CA MET A 35 3.62 -3.99 25.33
C MET A 35 3.15 -4.05 23.88
N LEU A 36 3.69 -3.19 23.03
CA LEU A 36 3.45 -3.24 21.58
C LEU A 36 4.61 -3.94 20.88
N VAL A 37 4.28 -4.68 19.84
CA VAL A 37 5.25 -5.21 18.89
C VAL A 37 4.90 -4.64 17.53
N ASP A 38 5.82 -3.83 16.99
CA ASP A 38 5.69 -3.06 15.76
C ASP A 38 4.50 -2.07 15.74
N ALA A 39 4.53 -1.13 14.81
CA ALA A 39 3.41 -0.25 14.50
C ALA A 39 3.59 0.28 13.06
N GLY A 40 3.11 -0.49 12.13
CA GLY A 40 3.29 -0.29 10.72
C GLY A 40 2.22 0.55 10.04
N LEU A 41 2.46 0.81 8.77
CA LEU A 41 1.50 1.37 7.85
C LEU A 41 1.28 0.46 6.64
N ALA A 42 0.24 0.73 5.86
CA ALA A 42 0.07 0.20 4.52
C ALA A 42 -0.16 1.35 3.53
N PHE A 43 0.02 1.05 2.25
CA PHE A 43 -0.30 1.98 1.18
C PHE A 43 -1.77 1.86 0.78
N PRO A 44 -2.41 2.96 0.32
CA PRO A 44 -3.80 2.92 -0.08
C PRO A 44 -4.01 2.02 -1.31
N SER A 45 -5.12 1.29 -1.33
CA SER A 45 -5.59 0.55 -2.50
C SER A 45 -6.25 1.47 -3.53
N ASP A 46 -6.49 0.93 -4.73
CA ASP A 46 -7.25 1.61 -5.78
C ASP A 46 -8.62 2.07 -5.23
N GLY A 47 -9.03 3.27 -5.63
CA GLY A 47 -10.27 3.89 -5.14
C GLY A 47 -10.15 4.71 -3.86
N MET A 48 -9.03 4.65 -3.13
CA MET A 48 -8.78 5.49 -1.94
C MET A 48 -8.24 6.88 -2.35
N HIS A 49 -9.03 7.63 -3.10
CA HIS A 49 -8.61 8.92 -3.67
C HIS A 49 -8.17 9.94 -2.60
N GLY A 50 -6.92 10.44 -2.74
CA GLY A 50 -6.33 11.43 -1.83
C GLY A 50 -5.96 10.88 -0.44
N VAL A 51 -5.94 9.55 -0.27
CA VAL A 51 -5.32 8.87 0.87
C VAL A 51 -3.87 8.57 0.51
N ASN A 52 -2.94 8.84 1.43
CA ASN A 52 -1.52 8.56 1.24
C ASN A 52 -1.04 7.37 2.08
N VAL A 53 -1.68 7.16 3.23
CA VAL A 53 -1.29 6.15 4.22
C VAL A 53 -2.53 5.55 4.86
N VAL A 54 -2.49 4.24 5.07
CA VAL A 54 -3.50 3.48 5.80
C VAL A 54 -2.86 2.93 7.06
N MET A 55 -3.49 3.13 8.22
CA MET A 55 -3.00 2.64 9.51
C MET A 55 -4.07 1.84 10.24
N PRO A 56 -3.72 1.01 11.21
CA PRO A 56 -4.71 0.35 12.06
C PRO A 56 -5.42 1.39 12.95
N ASP A 57 -6.68 1.12 13.29
CA ASP A 57 -7.40 1.86 14.34
C ASP A 57 -6.75 1.58 15.69
N THR A 58 -6.26 2.62 16.34
CA THR A 58 -5.58 2.54 17.63
C THR A 58 -6.43 3.02 18.81
N SER A 59 -7.75 3.04 18.67
CA SER A 59 -8.68 3.43 19.73
C SER A 59 -8.42 2.66 21.05
N TYR A 60 -8.20 1.35 20.94
CA TYR A 60 -7.85 0.51 22.09
C TYR A 60 -6.60 0.99 22.84
N LEU A 61 -5.56 1.38 22.11
CA LEU A 61 -4.31 1.88 22.72
C LEU A 61 -4.50 3.26 23.35
N ARG A 62 -5.28 4.14 22.72
CA ARG A 62 -5.61 5.46 23.27
C ARG A 62 -6.38 5.37 24.58
N GLU A 63 -7.34 4.46 24.66
CA GLU A 63 -8.12 4.21 25.86
C GLU A 63 -7.27 3.61 27.00
N ASN A 64 -6.29 2.79 26.65
CA ASN A 64 -5.42 2.08 27.60
C ASN A 64 -4.02 2.70 27.74
N GLN A 65 -3.77 3.93 27.29
CA GLN A 65 -2.43 4.51 27.19
C GLN A 65 -1.63 4.52 28.49
N LYS A 66 -2.30 4.58 29.67
CA LYS A 66 -1.64 4.55 30.99
C LYS A 66 -1.00 3.19 31.31
N ARG A 67 -1.44 2.13 30.62
CA ARG A 67 -0.95 0.76 30.79
C ARG A 67 0.18 0.41 29.82
N ILE A 68 0.44 1.25 28.81
CA ILE A 68 1.52 1.04 27.82
C ILE A 68 2.85 1.23 28.54
N ARG A 69 3.71 0.18 28.52
CA ARG A 69 5.03 0.16 29.15
C ARG A 69 6.16 0.39 28.15
N GLY A 70 5.96 0.02 26.89
CA GLY A 70 6.95 0.19 25.83
C GLY A 70 6.54 -0.49 24.55
N MET A 71 7.41 -0.36 23.56
CA MET A 71 7.28 -0.97 22.24
C MET A 71 8.56 -1.71 21.88
N ILE A 72 8.39 -2.83 21.20
CA ILE A 72 9.47 -3.60 20.57
C ILE A 72 9.32 -3.44 19.06
N VAL A 73 10.40 -3.17 18.38
CA VAL A 73 10.49 -3.12 16.91
C VAL A 73 11.28 -4.32 16.42
N THR A 74 10.73 -5.10 15.51
CA THR A 74 11.38 -6.28 14.94
C THR A 74 12.40 -5.91 13.88
N HIS A 75 12.06 -5.00 12.98
CA HIS A 75 12.92 -4.51 11.89
C HIS A 75 12.38 -3.20 11.29
N GLY A 76 13.09 -2.63 10.31
CA GLY A 76 12.86 -1.25 9.85
C GLY A 76 11.99 -1.07 8.61
N HIS A 77 11.20 -2.06 8.18
CA HIS A 77 10.26 -1.87 7.07
C HIS A 77 9.11 -0.94 7.44
N GLU A 78 8.52 -0.27 6.45
CA GLU A 78 7.43 0.70 6.63
C GLU A 78 6.18 0.09 7.24
N ASP A 79 5.89 -1.15 6.92
CA ASP A 79 4.75 -1.91 7.45
C ASP A 79 4.97 -2.41 8.89
N HIS A 80 6.14 -2.08 9.49
CA HIS A 80 6.48 -2.33 10.89
C HIS A 80 6.78 -1.06 11.70
N ILE A 81 7.39 -0.03 11.07
CA ILE A 81 7.74 1.21 11.80
C ILE A 81 7.03 2.46 11.29
N GLY A 82 6.36 2.38 10.14
CA GLY A 82 5.86 3.56 9.43
C GLY A 82 4.79 4.35 10.17
N GLY A 83 4.02 3.71 11.06
CA GLY A 83 2.97 4.32 11.87
C GLY A 83 3.45 4.95 13.18
N ILE A 84 4.66 4.61 13.66
CA ILE A 84 5.12 4.96 15.01
C ILE A 84 5.11 6.47 15.25
N ALA A 85 5.66 7.27 14.33
CA ALA A 85 5.71 8.71 14.48
C ALA A 85 4.31 9.37 14.55
N HIS A 86 3.31 8.79 13.87
CA HIS A 86 1.92 9.22 13.98
C HIS A 86 1.30 8.82 15.31
N HIS A 87 1.54 7.59 15.77
CA HIS A 87 1.02 7.12 17.06
C HIS A 87 1.54 7.95 18.22
N LEU A 88 2.81 8.36 18.19
CA LEU A 88 3.39 9.25 19.21
C LEU A 88 2.74 10.64 19.30
N LYS A 89 2.02 11.09 18.27
CA LYS A 89 1.17 12.29 18.36
C LYS A 89 -0.10 12.06 19.16
N ASN A 90 -0.61 10.82 19.17
CA ASN A 90 -1.93 10.48 19.68
C ASN A 90 -1.90 9.88 21.10
N PHE A 91 -0.85 9.12 21.46
CA PHE A 91 -0.67 8.53 22.78
C PHE A 91 0.82 8.36 23.11
N ASN A 92 1.12 8.14 24.39
CA ASN A 92 2.48 8.03 24.88
C ASN A 92 2.98 6.59 24.81
N ILE A 93 4.20 6.39 24.26
CA ILE A 93 4.96 5.15 24.33
C ILE A 93 6.27 5.48 25.05
N PRO A 94 6.46 5.06 26.32
CA PRO A 94 7.58 5.53 27.14
C PRO A 94 8.96 5.23 26.56
N VAL A 95 9.13 4.02 25.99
CA VAL A 95 10.38 3.54 25.41
C VAL A 95 10.11 2.66 24.20
N ILE A 96 10.95 2.78 23.19
CA ILE A 96 10.94 1.93 21.99
C ILE A 96 12.31 1.23 21.91
N HIS A 97 12.28 -0.09 22.01
CA HIS A 97 13.44 -0.94 21.82
C HIS A 97 13.45 -1.48 20.40
N GLY A 98 14.58 -1.43 19.73
CA GLY A 98 14.66 -1.96 18.37
C GLY A 98 16.07 -2.00 17.80
N PRO A 99 16.23 -2.62 16.62
CA PRO A 99 17.52 -2.72 15.96
C PRO A 99 18.03 -1.35 15.52
N ARG A 100 19.34 -1.23 15.47
CA ARG A 100 20.05 0.03 15.25
C ARG A 100 19.62 0.72 13.94
N LEU A 101 19.49 -0.03 12.86
CA LEU A 101 19.08 0.51 11.57
C LEU A 101 17.64 0.98 11.57
N ALA A 102 16.72 0.19 12.14
CA ALA A 102 15.30 0.56 12.23
C ALA A 102 15.11 1.85 13.04
N LEU A 103 15.77 1.97 14.20
CA LEU A 103 15.68 3.17 15.02
C LEU A 103 16.29 4.41 14.34
N ALA A 104 17.39 4.24 13.57
CA ALA A 104 17.95 5.34 12.80
C ALA A 104 17.02 5.81 11.67
N MET A 105 16.28 4.90 11.03
CA MET A 105 15.25 5.26 10.05
C MET A 105 14.05 5.92 10.72
N LEU A 106 13.64 5.42 11.88
CA LEU A 106 12.53 5.99 12.66
C LEU A 106 12.86 7.39 13.15
N THR A 107 14.10 7.67 13.57
CA THR A 107 14.55 8.99 14.02
C THR A 107 14.23 10.08 12.99
N GLY A 108 14.55 9.88 11.71
CA GLY A 108 14.23 10.86 10.67
C GLY A 108 12.74 11.14 10.52
N LYS A 109 11.89 10.10 10.67
CA LYS A 109 10.42 10.27 10.65
C LYS A 109 9.90 11.01 11.88
N MET A 110 10.48 10.75 13.04
CA MET A 110 10.12 11.42 14.29
C MET A 110 10.52 12.90 14.29
N GLU A 111 11.69 13.23 13.70
CA GLU A 111 12.12 14.61 13.48
C GLU A 111 11.15 15.36 12.55
N GLU A 112 10.81 14.79 11.40
CA GLU A 112 9.82 15.35 10.46
C GLU A 112 8.44 15.53 11.11
N ALA A 113 8.05 14.64 12.01
CA ALA A 113 6.76 14.68 12.72
C ALA A 113 6.78 15.58 13.97
N GLY A 114 7.95 16.03 14.45
CA GLY A 114 8.12 16.83 15.66
C GLY A 114 7.80 16.10 16.96
N VAL A 115 8.15 14.79 17.04
CA VAL A 115 7.81 13.92 18.19
C VAL A 115 9.03 13.26 18.85
N MET A 116 10.22 13.80 18.64
CA MET A 116 11.47 13.24 19.20
C MET A 116 11.52 13.19 20.73
N ASP A 117 10.84 14.10 21.39
CA ASP A 117 10.75 14.22 22.85
C ASP A 117 9.67 13.31 23.50
N ARG A 118 8.91 12.57 22.67
CA ARG A 118 7.77 11.77 23.13
C ARG A 118 8.13 10.39 23.62
N THR A 119 9.33 9.89 23.32
CA THR A 119 9.76 8.53 23.67
C THR A 119 11.28 8.44 23.75
N ILE A 120 11.76 7.41 24.43
CA ILE A 120 13.17 7.06 24.50
C ILE A 120 13.43 5.96 23.47
N LEU A 121 14.36 6.17 22.53
CA LEU A 121 14.82 5.15 21.60
C LEU A 121 15.98 4.38 22.22
N GLN A 122 15.85 3.07 22.34
CA GLN A 122 16.87 2.19 22.92
C GLN A 122 17.27 1.10 21.93
N THR A 123 18.49 1.19 21.42
CA THR A 123 19.06 0.20 20.51
C THR A 123 19.34 -1.11 21.21
N VAL A 124 19.06 -2.21 20.52
CA VAL A 124 19.32 -3.57 20.97
C VAL A 124 20.25 -4.31 20.00
N ALA A 125 20.95 -5.31 20.54
CA ALA A 125 21.80 -6.24 19.82
C ALA A 125 21.20 -7.66 19.88
N PRO A 126 21.67 -8.59 19.01
CA PRO A 126 21.26 -9.98 19.11
C PRO A 126 21.52 -10.57 20.49
N ARG A 127 20.53 -11.29 21.03
CA ARG A 127 20.51 -11.90 22.36
C ARG A 127 20.42 -10.91 23.52
N ASP A 128 20.26 -9.62 23.28
CA ASP A 128 19.89 -8.69 24.35
C ASP A 128 18.51 -9.07 24.90
N VAL A 129 18.38 -8.94 26.22
CA VAL A 129 17.13 -9.18 26.94
C VAL A 129 16.66 -7.87 27.55
N VAL A 130 15.47 -7.42 27.18
CA VAL A 130 14.88 -6.20 27.74
C VAL A 130 13.64 -6.54 28.55
N LYS A 131 13.40 -5.77 29.62
CA LYS A 131 12.17 -5.87 30.42
C LYS A 131 11.23 -4.74 30.04
N VAL A 132 9.98 -5.09 29.74
CA VAL A 132 8.90 -4.14 29.45
C VAL A 132 7.80 -4.31 30.47
N GLY A 133 7.62 -3.31 31.34
CA GLY A 133 6.76 -3.43 32.52
C GLY A 133 7.29 -4.44 33.53
N GLN A 134 6.38 -5.06 34.26
CA GLN A 134 6.70 -6.07 35.29
C GLN A 134 6.63 -7.51 34.74
N HIS A 135 5.90 -7.71 33.62
CA HIS A 135 5.48 -9.04 33.19
C HIS A 135 6.12 -9.54 31.92
N PHE A 136 6.80 -8.67 31.14
CA PHE A 136 7.42 -9.05 29.89
C PHE A 136 8.94 -9.00 29.96
N SER A 137 9.58 -10.09 29.55
CA SER A 137 11.02 -10.16 29.29
C SER A 137 11.20 -10.61 27.85
N VAL A 138 11.85 -9.77 27.02
CA VAL A 138 11.95 -9.99 25.57
C VAL A 138 13.41 -10.15 25.18
N GLU A 139 13.75 -11.29 24.56
CA GLU A 139 15.04 -11.52 23.96
C GLU A 139 14.97 -11.36 22.43
N PHE A 140 15.97 -10.68 21.87
CA PHE A 140 16.09 -10.44 20.43
C PHE A 140 16.91 -11.54 19.76
N ILE A 141 16.26 -12.42 19.00
CA ILE A 141 16.88 -13.52 18.28
C ILE A 141 17.12 -13.07 16.86
N ARG A 142 18.40 -12.99 16.43
CA ARG A 142 18.69 -12.62 15.04
C ARG A 142 18.00 -13.56 14.06
N ASN A 143 17.28 -12.98 13.12
CA ASN A 143 16.75 -13.67 11.97
C ASN A 143 17.36 -13.12 10.66
N THR A 144 17.00 -13.66 9.52
CA THR A 144 17.37 -13.15 8.20
C THR A 144 16.11 -12.77 7.43
N HIS A 145 16.16 -11.59 6.83
CA HIS A 145 15.08 -11.02 6.03
C HIS A 145 15.67 -10.21 4.86
N SER A 146 14.88 -9.45 4.10
CA SER A 146 15.39 -8.56 3.03
C SER A 146 16.08 -7.31 3.58
N MET A 147 15.90 -7.01 4.86
CA MET A 147 16.50 -5.89 5.58
C MET A 147 17.57 -6.40 6.56
N ALA A 148 18.65 -5.63 6.73
CA ALA A 148 19.63 -5.88 7.78
C ALA A 148 19.05 -5.60 9.16
N ASP A 149 19.60 -6.23 10.20
CA ASP A 149 19.15 -6.07 11.59
C ASP A 149 17.68 -6.44 11.78
N SER A 150 17.29 -7.65 11.45
CA SER A 150 15.96 -8.18 11.68
C SER A 150 15.97 -9.19 12.81
N PHE A 151 14.89 -9.19 13.64
CA PHE A 151 14.79 -10.05 14.81
C PHE A 151 13.46 -10.80 14.88
N SER A 152 13.55 -12.06 15.30
CA SER A 152 12.47 -12.77 15.97
C SER A 152 12.58 -12.51 17.47
N LEU A 153 11.46 -12.61 18.17
CA LEU A 153 11.36 -12.28 19.60
C LEU A 153 11.02 -13.52 20.42
N ASP A 154 11.77 -13.78 21.48
CA ASP A 154 11.30 -14.57 22.59
C ASP A 154 10.64 -13.64 23.60
N ILE A 155 9.37 -13.87 23.90
CA ILE A 155 8.58 -13.08 24.85
C ILE A 155 8.23 -13.98 26.01
N THR A 156 9.05 -13.94 27.05
CA THR A 156 8.79 -14.67 28.30
C THR A 156 7.79 -13.91 29.16
N THR A 157 6.77 -14.62 29.59
CA THR A 157 5.64 -14.12 30.38
C THR A 157 5.34 -15.04 31.57
N PRO A 158 4.52 -14.64 32.55
CA PRO A 158 4.14 -15.52 33.69
C PRO A 158 3.39 -16.80 33.28
N VAL A 159 2.80 -16.87 32.10
CA VAL A 159 2.08 -18.07 31.60
C VAL A 159 2.95 -18.97 30.73
N GLY A 160 4.11 -18.49 30.32
CA GLY A 160 5.05 -19.23 29.46
C GLY A 160 5.71 -18.37 28.39
N THR A 161 6.50 -19.01 27.56
CA THR A 161 7.29 -18.41 26.49
C THR A 161 6.50 -18.36 25.19
N VAL A 162 6.43 -17.20 24.58
CA VAL A 162 5.83 -16.98 23.26
C VAL A 162 6.93 -16.56 22.29
N ILE A 163 6.99 -17.19 21.12
CA ILE A 163 7.85 -16.78 20.01
C ILE A 163 7.02 -15.96 19.02
N PHE A 164 7.50 -14.75 18.70
CA PHE A 164 6.98 -13.91 17.64
C PHE A 164 8.06 -13.76 16.58
N THR A 165 7.83 -14.30 15.35
CA THR A 165 8.93 -14.42 14.39
C THR A 165 9.39 -13.11 13.80
N GLY A 166 8.54 -12.05 13.80
CA GLY A 166 8.71 -10.98 12.83
C GLY A 166 8.73 -11.55 11.41
N ASP A 167 9.21 -10.79 10.45
CA ASP A 167 9.39 -11.25 9.07
C ASP A 167 10.68 -12.02 8.95
N PHE A 168 10.65 -13.20 8.32
CA PHE A 168 11.83 -14.05 8.25
C PHE A 168 11.91 -14.92 7.01
N LYS A 169 13.12 -15.35 6.68
CA LYS A 169 13.47 -16.52 5.89
C LYS A 169 14.74 -17.17 6.47
N PHE A 170 15.03 -18.39 6.13
CA PHE A 170 16.31 -19.01 6.49
C PHE A 170 17.35 -18.82 5.37
N ASP A 171 18.08 -17.71 5.40
CA ASP A 171 19.17 -17.46 4.46
C ASP A 171 20.49 -18.02 5.03
N HIS A 172 20.98 -19.09 4.41
CA HIS A 172 22.22 -19.75 4.85
C HIS A 172 23.49 -19.06 4.34
N THR A 173 23.36 -18.12 3.41
CA THR A 173 24.47 -17.36 2.81
C THR A 173 24.14 -15.88 2.73
N PRO A 174 23.81 -15.25 3.88
CA PRO A 174 23.41 -13.85 3.90
C PRO A 174 24.54 -12.95 3.38
N VAL A 175 24.15 -11.81 2.80
CA VAL A 175 25.09 -10.91 2.11
C VAL A 175 26.10 -10.29 3.09
N ASP A 176 25.66 -9.99 4.30
CA ASP A 176 26.47 -9.44 5.40
C ASP A 176 27.23 -10.49 6.22
N GLY A 177 26.98 -11.78 5.97
CA GLY A 177 27.58 -12.90 6.74
C GLY A 177 26.87 -13.20 8.07
N GLU A 178 25.83 -12.46 8.41
CA GLU A 178 25.10 -12.57 9.69
C GLU A 178 23.94 -13.58 9.56
N THR A 179 24.20 -14.83 9.95
CA THR A 179 23.24 -15.94 9.80
C THR A 179 22.11 -15.89 10.82
N PHE A 180 21.01 -16.56 10.51
CA PHE A 180 19.91 -16.80 11.44
C PHE A 180 20.38 -17.57 12.67
N ASP A 181 20.02 -17.11 13.89
CA ASP A 181 20.39 -17.77 15.14
C ASP A 181 19.45 -18.95 15.46
N MET A 182 19.50 -19.98 14.61
CA MET A 182 18.70 -21.21 14.73
C MET A 182 18.97 -21.93 16.05
N ALA A 183 20.21 -21.86 16.56
CA ALA A 183 20.58 -22.51 17.82
C ALA A 183 19.78 -21.92 19.00
N ARG A 184 19.49 -20.61 18.97
CA ARG A 184 18.70 -19.95 20.01
C ARG A 184 17.23 -20.34 19.94
N LEU A 185 16.67 -20.44 18.74
CA LEU A 185 15.28 -20.95 18.56
C LEU A 185 15.16 -22.41 19.05
N ALA A 186 16.10 -23.27 18.68
CA ALA A 186 16.10 -24.67 19.11
C ALA A 186 16.20 -24.79 20.64
N HIS A 187 17.00 -23.92 21.27
CA HIS A 187 17.11 -23.87 22.74
C HIS A 187 15.74 -23.58 23.40
N TYR A 188 14.96 -22.61 22.89
CA TYR A 188 13.62 -22.35 23.38
C TYR A 188 12.65 -23.50 23.05
N GLY A 189 12.79 -24.13 21.90
CA GLY A 189 12.02 -25.33 21.54
C GLY A 189 12.25 -26.51 22.47
N GLU A 190 13.46 -26.65 23.04
CA GLU A 190 13.77 -27.65 24.08
C GLU A 190 13.22 -27.27 25.45
N GLN A 191 13.18 -25.98 25.79
CA GLN A 191 12.59 -25.49 27.04
C GLN A 191 11.06 -25.52 27.04
N GLY A 192 10.44 -25.50 25.88
CA GLY A 192 8.99 -25.51 25.68
C GLY A 192 8.43 -24.14 25.31
N VAL A 193 8.01 -24.00 24.05
CA VAL A 193 7.32 -22.81 23.52
C VAL A 193 5.82 -22.97 23.71
N LEU A 194 5.20 -22.06 24.45
CA LEU A 194 3.76 -22.06 24.68
C LEU A 194 2.99 -21.76 23.39
N CYS A 195 3.38 -20.70 22.69
CA CYS A 195 2.73 -20.29 21.45
C CYS A 195 3.73 -19.71 20.45
N LEU A 196 3.56 -20.04 19.18
CA LEU A 196 4.29 -19.44 18.07
C LEU A 196 3.35 -18.56 17.26
N PHE A 197 3.67 -17.26 17.15
CA PHE A 197 3.09 -16.33 16.18
C PHE A 197 4.08 -16.20 15.03
N SER A 198 3.70 -16.63 13.81
CA SER A 198 4.66 -16.77 12.70
C SER A 198 4.18 -16.14 11.41
N ASP A 199 5.10 -15.43 10.72
CA ASP A 199 4.94 -14.87 9.38
C ASP A 199 4.43 -15.92 8.40
N SER A 200 3.33 -15.61 7.72
CA SER A 200 2.63 -16.50 6.78
C SER A 200 2.82 -16.10 5.33
N THR A 201 3.55 -15.02 5.06
CA THR A 201 3.80 -14.58 3.68
C THR A 201 4.46 -15.71 2.89
N ASN A 202 3.99 -15.93 1.66
CA ASN A 202 4.44 -17.03 0.77
C ASN A 202 4.16 -18.47 1.27
N SER A 203 3.33 -18.70 2.25
CA SER A 203 2.98 -20.05 2.74
C SER A 203 2.42 -20.99 1.66
N GLU A 204 1.99 -20.43 0.52
CA GLU A 204 1.51 -21.20 -0.64
C GLU A 204 2.65 -21.66 -1.57
N VAL A 205 3.88 -21.14 -1.39
CA VAL A 205 5.02 -21.43 -2.26
C VAL A 205 5.82 -22.62 -1.71
N PRO A 206 5.94 -23.72 -2.46
CA PRO A 206 6.70 -24.90 -2.01
C PRO A 206 8.22 -24.63 -2.01
N GLY A 207 8.95 -25.39 -1.20
CA GLY A 207 10.40 -25.32 -1.08
C GLY A 207 10.88 -24.25 -0.10
N PHE A 208 12.20 -24.02 -0.11
CA PHE A 208 12.85 -22.94 0.64
C PHE A 208 12.94 -21.66 -0.19
N CYS A 209 12.86 -20.52 0.47
CA CYS A 209 13.14 -19.24 -0.16
C CYS A 209 14.63 -19.17 -0.55
N PRO A 210 14.96 -18.82 -1.80
CA PRO A 210 16.35 -18.70 -2.22
C PRO A 210 17.11 -17.63 -1.41
N PRO A 211 18.43 -17.83 -1.20
CA PRO A 211 19.28 -16.85 -0.55
C PRO A 211 19.30 -15.52 -1.31
N GLU A 212 19.48 -14.41 -0.60
CA GLU A 212 19.56 -13.07 -1.20
C GLU A 212 20.72 -12.98 -2.21
N ARG A 213 21.85 -13.61 -1.90
CA ARG A 213 23.04 -13.64 -2.78
C ARG A 213 22.79 -14.35 -4.12
N SER A 214 21.76 -15.16 -4.25
CA SER A 214 21.43 -15.87 -5.50
C SER A 214 21.09 -14.94 -6.67
N VAL A 215 20.69 -13.67 -6.40
CA VAL A 215 20.40 -12.69 -7.46
C VAL A 215 21.67 -12.06 -8.06
N PHE A 216 22.82 -12.17 -7.37
CA PHE A 216 24.07 -11.52 -7.77
C PHE A 216 24.53 -11.90 -9.18
N PRO A 217 24.62 -13.18 -9.57
CA PRO A 217 25.05 -13.57 -10.91
C PRO A 217 24.14 -13.06 -12.02
N CYS A 218 22.82 -13.01 -11.76
CA CYS A 218 21.85 -12.55 -12.74
C CYS A 218 21.94 -11.02 -12.92
N LEU A 219 22.07 -10.27 -11.83
CA LEU A 219 22.30 -8.83 -11.89
C LEU A 219 23.63 -8.50 -12.59
N ASP A 220 24.72 -9.23 -12.27
CA ASP A 220 26.03 -9.04 -12.91
C ASP A 220 25.95 -9.25 -14.42
N ARG A 221 25.29 -10.32 -14.88
CA ARG A 221 25.06 -10.57 -16.29
C ARG A 221 24.39 -9.40 -16.99
N HIS A 222 23.29 -8.87 -16.44
CA HIS A 222 22.57 -7.77 -17.06
C HIS A 222 23.33 -6.45 -17.03
N ILE A 223 24.07 -6.17 -15.93
CA ILE A 223 24.86 -4.94 -15.78
C ILE A 223 26.09 -4.96 -16.70
N SER A 224 26.80 -6.09 -16.78
CA SER A 224 28.02 -6.22 -17.59
C SER A 224 27.73 -6.22 -19.09
N GLN A 225 26.61 -6.80 -19.52
CA GLN A 225 26.20 -6.86 -20.93
C GLN A 225 25.52 -5.60 -21.44
N ALA A 226 25.15 -4.65 -20.56
CA ALA A 226 24.49 -3.42 -20.96
C ALA A 226 25.47 -2.47 -21.65
N GLU A 227 25.21 -2.14 -22.92
CA GLU A 227 26.01 -1.20 -23.71
C GLU A 227 25.73 0.26 -23.36
N GLY A 228 24.48 0.57 -22.95
CA GLY A 228 24.02 1.88 -22.51
C GLY A 228 24.00 2.04 -20.99
N ARG A 229 23.16 2.99 -20.53
CA ARG A 229 22.93 3.18 -19.10
C ARG A 229 22.17 2.00 -18.51
N VAL A 230 22.49 1.70 -17.27
CA VAL A 230 21.72 0.76 -16.46
C VAL A 230 20.85 1.54 -15.48
N ILE A 231 19.57 1.23 -15.43
CA ILE A 231 18.62 1.81 -14.49
C ILE A 231 18.06 0.65 -13.65
N ILE A 232 18.28 0.67 -12.35
CA ILE A 232 17.78 -0.38 -11.45
C ILE A 232 16.78 0.22 -10.49
N THR A 233 15.62 -0.41 -10.41
CA THR A 233 14.62 -0.09 -9.39
C THR A 233 14.48 -1.23 -8.40
N THR A 234 14.50 -0.87 -7.11
CA THR A 234 14.33 -1.80 -5.99
C THR A 234 13.73 -1.08 -4.79
N PHE A 235 13.36 -1.81 -3.75
CA PHE A 235 12.99 -1.20 -2.47
C PHE A 235 14.21 -0.54 -1.84
N ALA A 236 14.05 0.67 -1.33
CA ALA A 236 15.13 1.38 -0.63
C ALA A 236 15.58 0.64 0.63
N SER A 237 14.66 -0.07 1.29
CA SER A 237 14.90 -0.87 2.49
C SER A 237 15.65 -2.19 2.23
N SER A 238 15.74 -2.66 0.98
CA SER A 238 16.50 -3.87 0.64
C SER A 238 18.00 -3.61 0.63
N ILE A 239 18.56 -3.36 1.81
CA ILE A 239 19.95 -2.93 2.02
C ILE A 239 20.95 -3.90 1.39
N HIS A 240 20.73 -5.20 1.55
CA HIS A 240 21.58 -6.25 0.99
C HIS A 240 21.58 -6.23 -0.55
N ARG A 241 20.40 -6.02 -1.16
CA ARG A 241 20.26 -5.87 -2.61
C ARG A 241 20.99 -4.64 -3.13
N VAL A 242 20.80 -3.50 -2.45
CA VAL A 242 21.48 -2.26 -2.78
C VAL A 242 23.00 -2.42 -2.64
N ALA A 243 23.49 -3.06 -1.58
CA ALA A 243 24.92 -3.32 -1.39
C ALA A 243 25.52 -4.14 -2.55
N MET A 244 24.81 -5.20 -2.98
CA MET A 244 25.24 -6.01 -4.14
C MET A 244 25.21 -5.19 -5.45
N ILE A 245 24.23 -4.33 -5.65
CA ILE A 245 24.16 -3.45 -6.83
C ILE A 245 25.34 -2.47 -6.86
N LEU A 246 25.72 -1.90 -5.71
CA LEU A 246 26.87 -0.99 -5.61
C LEU A 246 28.19 -1.74 -5.86
N GLU A 247 28.35 -2.96 -5.34
CA GLU A 247 29.49 -3.83 -5.64
C GLU A 247 29.60 -4.11 -7.14
N LEU A 248 28.48 -4.44 -7.79
CA LEU A 248 28.42 -4.70 -9.23
C LEU A 248 28.68 -3.44 -10.07
N ALA A 249 28.21 -2.27 -9.62
CA ALA A 249 28.51 -1.01 -10.28
C ALA A 249 30.02 -0.73 -10.28
N LEU A 250 30.66 -0.90 -9.11
CA LEU A 250 32.11 -0.73 -8.97
C LEU A 250 32.89 -1.74 -9.83
N LYS A 251 32.49 -3.03 -9.79
CA LYS A 251 33.10 -4.10 -10.60
C LYS A 251 33.06 -3.81 -12.10
N ASN A 252 31.96 -3.20 -12.58
CA ASN A 252 31.72 -2.91 -13.99
C ASN A 252 32.14 -1.48 -14.39
N GLY A 253 32.84 -0.74 -13.53
CA GLY A 253 33.32 0.62 -13.81
C GLY A 253 32.21 1.66 -13.99
N ARG A 254 31.03 1.44 -13.38
CA ARG A 254 29.89 2.34 -13.47
C ARG A 254 29.81 3.26 -12.26
N LYS A 255 29.59 4.56 -12.48
CA LYS A 255 29.24 5.54 -11.46
C LYS A 255 27.74 5.49 -11.16
N VAL A 256 27.39 5.72 -9.90
CA VAL A 256 26.02 5.53 -9.42
C VAL A 256 25.34 6.89 -9.14
N GLY A 257 24.21 7.10 -9.79
CA GLY A 257 23.28 8.18 -9.46
C GLY A 257 22.08 7.68 -8.69
N LEU A 258 21.80 8.29 -7.55
CA LEU A 258 20.67 7.92 -6.69
C LEU A 258 19.47 8.82 -6.95
N LEU A 259 18.28 8.22 -7.07
CA LEU A 259 17.00 8.93 -7.27
C LEU A 259 15.92 8.39 -6.31
N GLY A 260 15.15 9.33 -5.79
CA GLY A 260 14.12 9.05 -4.78
C GLY A 260 14.59 9.39 -3.37
N ARG A 261 13.72 10.11 -2.63
CA ARG A 261 14.06 10.62 -1.30
C ARG A 261 14.38 9.50 -0.32
N SER A 262 13.54 8.46 -0.29
CA SER A 262 13.76 7.28 0.56
C SER A 262 15.07 6.56 0.22
N MET A 263 15.40 6.38 -1.06
CA MET A 263 16.67 5.75 -1.49
C MET A 263 17.88 6.53 -0.97
N LEU A 264 17.87 7.85 -1.12
CA LEU A 264 18.95 8.71 -0.61
C LEU A 264 19.09 8.61 0.91
N ASN A 265 17.99 8.71 1.66
CA ASN A 265 18.01 8.69 3.11
C ASN A 265 18.47 7.33 3.66
N VAL A 266 17.92 6.24 3.13
CA VAL A 266 18.24 4.89 3.61
C VAL A 266 19.71 4.53 3.32
N ILE A 267 20.21 4.81 2.10
CA ILE A 267 21.60 4.56 1.76
C ILE A 267 22.56 5.39 2.63
N ALA A 268 22.24 6.67 2.86
CA ALA A 268 23.04 7.52 3.73
C ALA A 268 23.13 6.94 5.16
N LYS A 269 21.99 6.55 5.74
CA LYS A 269 21.95 5.94 7.07
C LYS A 269 22.63 4.56 7.12
N ALA A 270 22.41 3.71 6.13
CA ALA A 270 23.07 2.40 6.06
C ALA A 270 24.60 2.51 5.96
N ARG A 271 25.12 3.51 5.22
CA ARG A 271 26.56 3.79 5.13
C ARG A 271 27.10 4.37 6.45
N GLU A 272 26.41 5.35 7.04
CA GLU A 272 26.76 5.96 8.33
C GLU A 272 26.92 4.87 9.43
N LEU A 273 26.00 3.92 9.44
CA LEU A 273 25.97 2.84 10.43
C LEU A 273 26.85 1.62 10.08
N GLY A 274 27.48 1.62 8.90
CA GLY A 274 28.41 0.56 8.47
C GLY A 274 27.77 -0.69 7.87
N TYR A 275 26.45 -0.70 7.60
CA TYR A 275 25.76 -1.80 6.91
C TYR A 275 26.07 -1.88 5.41
N MET A 276 26.60 -0.80 4.86
CA MET A 276 26.92 -0.70 3.44
C MET A 276 28.26 -0.02 3.24
N ARG A 277 29.15 -0.68 2.53
CA ARG A 277 30.48 -0.15 2.19
C ARG A 277 30.53 0.17 0.70
N ALA A 278 30.78 1.41 0.37
CA ALA A 278 31.02 1.86 -0.98
C ALA A 278 31.89 3.11 -0.94
N PRO A 279 32.89 3.28 -1.85
CA PRO A 279 33.72 4.46 -1.90
C PRO A 279 32.87 5.69 -2.30
N ASP A 280 33.25 6.87 -1.79
CA ASP A 280 32.46 8.10 -2.02
C ASP A 280 32.45 8.51 -3.49
N ASP A 281 33.54 8.28 -4.20
CA ASP A 281 33.67 8.59 -5.62
C ASP A 281 32.83 7.71 -6.54
N LEU A 282 32.23 6.63 -6.00
CA LEU A 282 31.23 5.82 -6.73
C LEU A 282 29.98 6.63 -7.01
N PHE A 283 29.60 7.54 -6.11
CA PHE A 283 28.36 8.29 -6.20
C PHE A 283 28.55 9.62 -6.92
N VAL A 284 27.71 9.89 -7.91
CA VAL A 284 27.71 11.13 -8.69
C VAL A 284 26.34 11.78 -8.62
N PRO A 285 26.27 13.11 -8.33
CA PRO A 285 25.02 13.84 -8.34
C PRO A 285 24.31 13.73 -9.69
N ILE A 286 22.98 13.58 -9.69
CA ILE A 286 22.19 13.37 -10.91
C ILE A 286 22.40 14.45 -11.96
N LYS A 287 22.66 15.69 -11.56
CA LYS A 287 22.96 16.80 -12.48
C LYS A 287 24.24 16.57 -13.29
N GLN A 288 25.20 15.88 -12.72
CA GLN A 288 26.52 15.59 -13.32
C GLN A 288 26.53 14.23 -14.02
N ILE A 289 25.73 13.27 -13.56
CA ILE A 289 25.72 11.91 -14.10
C ILE A 289 25.32 11.84 -15.58
N ARG A 290 24.53 12.80 -16.05
CA ARG A 290 24.13 12.90 -17.46
C ARG A 290 25.26 13.27 -18.39
N ASP A 291 26.36 13.81 -17.85
CA ASP A 291 27.54 14.22 -18.61
C ASP A 291 28.55 13.08 -18.74
N LEU A 292 28.33 11.96 -18.05
CA LEU A 292 29.13 10.75 -18.15
C LEU A 292 28.71 9.90 -19.37
N PRO A 293 29.64 9.07 -19.88
CA PRO A 293 29.31 8.08 -20.91
C PRO A 293 28.20 7.14 -20.40
N ASP A 294 27.25 6.80 -21.28
CA ASP A 294 26.13 5.94 -20.92
C ASP A 294 26.60 4.59 -20.34
N ARG A 295 27.66 4.00 -20.89
CA ARG A 295 28.22 2.74 -20.40
C ARG A 295 28.81 2.83 -18.99
N GLU A 296 29.20 4.00 -18.53
CA GLU A 296 29.75 4.25 -17.21
C GLU A 296 28.67 4.68 -16.19
N THR A 297 27.40 4.69 -16.61
CA THR A 297 26.29 5.22 -15.82
C THR A 297 25.39 4.11 -15.29
N LEU A 298 25.14 4.10 -13.97
CA LEU A 298 24.09 3.33 -13.32
C LEU A 298 23.19 4.27 -12.50
N LEU A 299 21.89 4.20 -12.75
CA LEU A 299 20.89 4.92 -11.94
C LEU A 299 20.18 3.93 -11.02
N LEU A 300 20.23 4.18 -9.72
CA LEU A 300 19.53 3.38 -8.71
C LEU A 300 18.39 4.20 -8.13
N MET A 301 17.16 3.66 -8.16
CA MET A 301 15.99 4.45 -7.82
C MET A 301 14.85 3.65 -7.20
N THR A 302 13.89 4.38 -6.62
CA THR A 302 12.60 3.87 -6.18
C THR A 302 11.57 3.88 -7.32
N GLY A 303 10.42 3.23 -7.08
CA GLY A 303 9.32 3.15 -8.05
C GLY A 303 9.12 1.76 -8.61
N SER A 304 9.66 0.73 -7.91
CA SER A 304 9.48 -0.68 -8.26
C SER A 304 8.03 -1.16 -8.12
N GLN A 305 7.18 -0.39 -7.42
CA GLN A 305 5.78 -0.72 -7.17
C GLN A 305 4.82 0.11 -8.05
N GLY A 306 5.34 0.92 -8.96
CA GLY A 306 4.52 1.71 -9.88
C GLY A 306 3.82 2.91 -9.23
N GLU A 307 4.23 3.30 -8.01
CA GLU A 307 3.64 4.44 -7.30
C GLU A 307 3.72 5.71 -8.15
N PRO A 308 2.63 6.47 -8.30
CA PRO A 308 2.55 7.58 -9.26
C PRO A 308 3.62 8.65 -9.09
N LEU A 309 4.03 8.93 -7.86
CA LEU A 309 5.01 9.98 -7.53
C LEU A 309 6.46 9.47 -7.45
N ALA A 310 6.68 8.17 -7.56
CA ALA A 310 8.01 7.58 -7.52
C ALA A 310 8.84 7.95 -8.77
N ALA A 311 10.17 7.92 -8.61
CA ALA A 311 11.09 8.37 -9.65
C ALA A 311 10.88 7.65 -10.99
N LEU A 312 10.82 6.31 -10.98
CA LEU A 312 10.69 5.52 -12.21
C LEU A 312 9.32 5.74 -12.91
N SER A 313 8.23 5.82 -12.14
CA SER A 313 6.90 6.08 -12.70
C SER A 313 6.82 7.45 -13.38
N ARG A 314 7.45 8.48 -12.80
CA ARG A 314 7.56 9.81 -13.42
C ARG A 314 8.44 9.79 -14.68
N ILE A 315 9.54 9.02 -14.65
CA ILE A 315 10.42 8.83 -15.82
C ILE A 315 9.66 8.15 -16.95
N SER A 316 8.88 7.11 -16.66
CA SER A 316 8.09 6.38 -17.67
C SER A 316 7.02 7.24 -18.36
N ARG A 317 6.55 8.31 -17.69
CA ARG A 317 5.60 9.30 -18.25
C ARG A 317 6.28 10.52 -18.87
N GLY A 318 7.62 10.60 -18.84
CA GLY A 318 8.36 11.78 -19.31
C GLY A 318 8.24 13.01 -18.41
N GLU A 319 7.78 12.82 -17.16
CA GLU A 319 7.51 13.91 -16.20
C GLU A 319 8.70 14.18 -15.25
N HIS A 320 9.79 13.40 -15.36
CA HIS A 320 10.93 13.59 -14.48
C HIS A 320 11.84 14.71 -15.00
N PRO A 321 12.20 15.72 -14.17
CA PRO A 321 12.87 16.93 -14.65
C PRO A 321 14.32 16.70 -15.08
N GLN A 322 14.97 15.64 -14.65
CA GLN A 322 16.41 15.44 -14.82
C GLN A 322 16.76 14.17 -15.62
N VAL A 323 15.87 13.19 -15.74
CA VAL A 323 16.13 11.91 -16.38
C VAL A 323 15.02 11.61 -17.39
N GLN A 324 15.43 11.29 -18.61
CA GLN A 324 14.57 10.79 -19.68
C GLN A 324 15.08 9.43 -20.13
N VAL A 325 14.17 8.55 -20.56
CA VAL A 325 14.49 7.22 -21.09
C VAL A 325 15.19 7.36 -22.43
N LYS A 326 16.24 6.57 -22.63
CA LYS A 326 16.95 6.39 -23.90
C LYS A 326 16.67 4.99 -24.44
N THR A 327 16.68 4.83 -25.74
CA THR A 327 16.52 3.50 -26.39
C THR A 327 17.66 2.54 -26.09
N SER A 328 18.85 3.06 -25.68
CA SER A 328 19.99 2.28 -25.23
C SER A 328 19.92 1.86 -23.77
N ASP A 329 18.92 2.31 -22.99
CA ASP A 329 18.83 2.01 -21.56
C ASP A 329 18.46 0.53 -21.34
N THR A 330 19.11 -0.06 -20.34
CA THR A 330 18.70 -1.34 -19.75
C THR A 330 18.08 -1.06 -18.38
N ILE A 331 16.78 -1.34 -18.21
CA ILE A 331 16.02 -1.06 -17.00
C ILE A 331 15.69 -2.37 -16.29
N ILE A 332 16.13 -2.52 -15.05
CA ILE A 332 16.02 -3.77 -14.27
C ILE A 332 15.06 -3.55 -13.10
N PHE A 333 13.96 -4.30 -13.05
CA PHE A 333 13.02 -4.33 -11.92
C PHE A 333 13.47 -5.39 -10.91
N SER A 334 14.35 -5.02 -9.99
CA SER A 334 14.85 -5.92 -8.94
C SER A 334 13.91 -5.94 -7.72
N ALA A 335 12.62 -6.12 -7.99
CA ALA A 335 11.54 -6.24 -7.02
C ALA A 335 10.38 -7.03 -7.64
N SER A 336 9.54 -7.62 -6.81
CA SER A 336 8.24 -8.17 -7.22
C SER A 336 7.11 -7.21 -6.82
N PRO A 337 6.02 -7.12 -7.60
CA PRO A 337 4.85 -6.35 -7.19
C PRO A 337 4.29 -6.86 -5.86
N ILE A 338 4.01 -5.96 -4.95
CA ILE A 338 3.22 -6.24 -3.75
C ILE A 338 1.77 -6.51 -4.22
N PRO A 339 1.00 -7.39 -3.54
CA PRO A 339 -0.42 -7.55 -3.83
C PRO A 339 -1.15 -6.21 -3.94
N GLY A 340 -1.93 -6.02 -5.01
CA GLY A 340 -2.60 -4.76 -5.34
C GLY A 340 -1.83 -3.84 -6.32
N ASN A 341 -0.51 -3.93 -6.42
CA ASN A 341 0.29 -3.02 -7.27
C ASN A 341 0.60 -3.57 -8.68
N THR A 342 0.17 -4.79 -8.99
CA THR A 342 0.53 -5.49 -10.24
C THR A 342 0.21 -4.66 -11.48
N ILE A 343 -0.98 -4.06 -11.56
CA ILE A 343 -1.42 -3.27 -12.72
C ILE A 343 -0.53 -2.04 -12.90
N SER A 344 -0.24 -1.31 -11.83
CA SER A 344 0.61 -0.10 -11.88
C SER A 344 2.03 -0.41 -12.32
N VAL A 345 2.59 -1.55 -11.85
CA VAL A 345 3.92 -2.03 -12.24
C VAL A 345 3.95 -2.42 -13.71
N VAL A 346 2.98 -3.23 -14.18
CA VAL A 346 2.89 -3.66 -15.59
C VAL A 346 2.73 -2.44 -16.50
N ASN A 347 1.85 -1.51 -16.18
CA ASN A 347 1.69 -0.27 -16.96
C ASN A 347 2.98 0.56 -17.01
N THR A 348 3.80 0.55 -15.96
CA THR A 348 5.08 1.24 -15.95
C THR A 348 6.09 0.53 -16.86
N ILE A 349 6.15 -0.80 -16.81
CA ILE A 349 6.99 -1.63 -17.69
C ILE A 349 6.64 -1.39 -19.15
N ASP A 350 5.35 -1.46 -19.51
CA ASP A 350 4.88 -1.26 -20.89
C ASP A 350 5.28 0.12 -21.42
N ARG A 351 5.07 1.19 -20.64
CA ARG A 351 5.50 2.55 -21.03
C ARG A 351 7.00 2.63 -21.29
N LEU A 352 7.83 2.01 -20.44
CA LEU A 352 9.29 2.01 -20.63
C LEU A 352 9.69 1.25 -21.90
N MET A 353 9.05 0.11 -22.18
CA MET A 353 9.26 -0.64 -23.42
C MET A 353 8.79 0.14 -24.65
N MET A 354 7.65 0.83 -24.58
CA MET A 354 7.18 1.72 -25.65
C MET A 354 8.13 2.88 -25.94
N LEU A 355 8.89 3.35 -24.94
CA LEU A 355 9.96 4.34 -25.12
C LEU A 355 11.24 3.74 -25.71
N GLY A 356 11.28 2.43 -25.99
CA GLY A 356 12.36 1.72 -26.66
C GLY A 356 13.45 1.18 -25.73
N ALA A 357 13.28 1.24 -24.39
CA ALA A 357 14.25 0.69 -23.46
C ALA A 357 14.17 -0.86 -23.39
N LYS A 358 15.31 -1.51 -23.14
CA LYS A 358 15.34 -2.93 -22.75
C LYS A 358 14.92 -3.07 -21.30
N VAL A 359 13.76 -3.70 -21.03
CA VAL A 359 13.27 -3.90 -19.66
C VAL A 359 13.45 -5.36 -19.23
N VAL A 360 14.10 -5.55 -18.08
CA VAL A 360 14.35 -6.85 -17.44
C VAL A 360 13.45 -6.94 -16.20
N TYR A 361 12.54 -7.90 -16.16
CA TYR A 361 11.56 -8.06 -15.10
C TYR A 361 11.06 -9.50 -14.97
N GLY A 362 10.43 -9.81 -13.82
CA GLY A 362 9.79 -11.09 -13.59
C GLY A 362 10.68 -12.14 -12.92
N LYS A 363 10.03 -13.15 -12.33
CA LYS A 363 10.70 -14.19 -11.52
C LYS A 363 11.70 -15.03 -12.31
N GLY A 364 11.46 -15.24 -13.60
CA GLY A 364 12.35 -16.06 -14.47
C GLY A 364 13.75 -15.48 -14.69
N GLU A 365 13.92 -14.17 -14.51
CA GLU A 365 15.22 -13.50 -14.70
C GLU A 365 16.19 -13.67 -13.51
N GLY A 366 15.71 -14.16 -12.36
CA GLY A 366 16.52 -14.37 -11.17
C GLY A 366 17.11 -13.09 -10.55
N ILE A 367 16.46 -11.95 -10.79
CA ILE A 367 16.92 -10.62 -10.34
C ILE A 367 16.28 -10.19 -9.02
N HIS A 368 15.39 -11.01 -8.47
CA HIS A 368 14.69 -10.76 -7.21
C HIS A 368 14.41 -12.08 -6.48
N VAL A 369 14.53 -12.05 -5.16
CA VAL A 369 14.06 -13.10 -4.24
C VAL A 369 13.25 -12.43 -3.12
N SER A 370 12.34 -13.20 -2.52
CA SER A 370 11.53 -12.72 -1.39
C SER A 370 12.37 -12.50 -0.13
N GLY A 371 11.91 -11.59 0.72
CA GLY A 371 12.40 -11.46 2.10
C GLY A 371 11.78 -12.48 3.05
N HIS A 372 10.63 -13.06 2.67
CA HIS A 372 9.87 -14.00 3.51
C HIS A 372 10.11 -15.45 3.08
N GLY A 373 10.07 -16.33 4.07
CA GLY A 373 10.22 -17.76 3.89
C GLY A 373 9.10 -18.41 3.06
N PHE A 374 9.40 -19.55 2.46
CA PHE A 374 8.43 -20.43 1.79
C PHE A 374 8.02 -21.56 2.74
N GLN A 375 7.29 -22.55 2.25
CA GLN A 375 6.75 -23.63 3.09
C GLN A 375 7.80 -24.38 3.90
N GLU A 376 8.97 -24.66 3.32
CA GLU A 376 10.04 -25.39 4.03
C GLU A 376 10.73 -24.51 5.09
N ASP A 377 10.82 -23.19 4.88
CA ASP A 377 11.28 -22.27 5.92
C ASP A 377 10.29 -22.27 7.12
N GLN A 378 9.00 -22.26 6.84
CA GLN A 378 7.96 -22.30 7.86
C GLN A 378 7.95 -23.64 8.62
N LYS A 379 8.15 -24.77 7.93
CA LYS A 379 8.32 -26.09 8.57
C LYS A 379 9.57 -26.12 9.46
N LEU A 380 10.66 -25.52 9.01
CA LEU A 380 11.88 -25.45 9.82
C LEU A 380 11.67 -24.60 11.08
N MET A 381 10.94 -23.49 10.99
CA MET A 381 10.56 -22.68 12.15
C MET A 381 9.75 -23.49 13.16
N LEU A 382 8.73 -24.22 12.70
CA LEU A 382 7.92 -25.11 13.53
C LEU A 382 8.72 -26.24 14.17
N ALA A 383 9.65 -26.85 13.41
CA ALA A 383 10.52 -27.91 13.90
C ALA A 383 11.49 -27.44 14.98
N LEU A 384 12.04 -26.21 14.85
CA LEU A 384 12.97 -25.64 15.82
C LEU A 384 12.25 -25.23 17.10
N THR A 385 11.06 -24.64 16.99
CA THR A 385 10.31 -24.07 18.13
C THR A 385 9.40 -25.08 18.84
N LYS A 386 8.91 -26.11 18.15
CA LYS A 386 8.00 -27.16 18.68
C LYS A 386 6.86 -26.58 19.53
N PRO A 387 6.07 -25.63 19.01
CA PRO A 387 5.14 -24.88 19.84
C PRO A 387 3.94 -25.76 20.28
N LYS A 388 3.42 -25.52 21.50
CA LYS A 388 2.18 -26.13 21.97
C LYS A 388 0.97 -25.55 21.21
N TYR A 389 0.96 -24.24 20.96
CA TYR A 389 -0.07 -23.52 20.21
C TYR A 389 0.53 -22.75 19.05
N PHE A 390 -0.28 -22.54 18.01
CA PHE A 390 0.16 -21.86 16.81
C PHE A 390 -0.88 -20.83 16.32
N VAL A 391 -0.39 -19.64 15.97
CA VAL A 391 -1.19 -18.55 15.39
C VAL A 391 -0.45 -18.02 14.17
N PRO A 392 -0.93 -18.27 12.94
CA PRO A 392 -0.37 -17.67 11.74
C PRO A 392 -0.67 -16.18 11.70
N VAL A 393 0.33 -15.36 11.47
CA VAL A 393 0.21 -13.89 11.35
C VAL A 393 0.87 -13.40 10.07
N HIS A 394 0.77 -12.11 9.75
CA HIS A 394 1.41 -11.46 8.61
C HIS A 394 1.12 -12.16 7.27
N GLY A 395 -0.03 -11.87 6.66
CA GLY A 395 -0.40 -12.44 5.36
C GLY A 395 -1.89 -12.33 5.05
N GLU A 396 -2.22 -12.53 3.79
CA GLU A 396 -3.60 -12.61 3.34
C GLU A 396 -4.27 -13.90 3.83
N HIS A 397 -5.60 -13.94 3.90
CA HIS A 397 -6.36 -15.07 4.48
C HIS A 397 -5.93 -16.45 3.94
N ARG A 398 -5.74 -16.57 2.62
CA ARG A 398 -5.29 -17.83 2.00
C ARG A 398 -3.93 -18.29 2.50
N MET A 399 -3.03 -17.33 2.80
CA MET A 399 -1.70 -17.61 3.34
C MET A 399 -1.80 -18.12 4.78
N LEU A 400 -2.63 -17.47 5.63
CA LEU A 400 -2.87 -17.93 7.00
C LEU A 400 -3.44 -19.36 7.03
N VAL A 401 -4.41 -19.66 6.16
CA VAL A 401 -4.99 -21.01 6.03
C VAL A 401 -3.95 -22.03 5.56
N CYS A 402 -3.08 -21.66 4.60
CA CYS A 402 -2.04 -22.55 4.11
C CYS A 402 -1.00 -22.85 5.21
N HIS A 403 -0.57 -21.81 5.95
CA HIS A 403 0.37 -21.97 7.06
C HIS A 403 -0.20 -22.82 8.19
N SER A 404 -1.49 -22.67 8.51
CA SER A 404 -2.20 -23.53 9.45
C SER A 404 -2.13 -25.02 9.05
N LYS A 405 -2.32 -25.33 7.75
CA LYS A 405 -2.19 -26.70 7.23
C LYS A 405 -0.73 -27.21 7.32
N THR A 406 0.23 -26.33 7.05
CA THR A 406 1.65 -26.64 7.24
C THR A 406 1.95 -26.98 8.69
N ALA A 407 1.43 -26.20 9.66
CA ALA A 407 1.60 -26.48 11.09
C ALA A 407 0.98 -27.84 11.49
N GLN A 408 -0.22 -28.16 10.97
CA GLN A 408 -0.83 -29.47 11.21
C GLN A 408 0.04 -30.61 10.66
N SER A 409 0.62 -30.44 9.47
CA SER A 409 1.51 -31.43 8.87
C SER A 409 2.79 -31.64 9.68
N MET A 410 3.18 -30.64 10.47
CA MET A 410 4.34 -30.69 11.39
C MET A 410 3.98 -31.20 12.79
N GLY A 411 2.72 -31.64 13.00
CA GLY A 411 2.26 -32.28 14.23
C GLY A 411 1.59 -31.37 15.24
N VAL A 412 1.33 -30.10 14.93
CA VAL A 412 0.51 -29.24 15.80
C VAL A 412 -0.95 -29.64 15.66
N PRO A 413 -1.65 -30.03 16.74
CA PRO A 413 -3.06 -30.41 16.68
C PRO A 413 -3.94 -29.28 16.16
N ALA A 414 -4.96 -29.60 15.37
CA ALA A 414 -5.82 -28.60 14.75
C ALA A 414 -6.52 -27.69 15.79
N GLU A 415 -6.90 -28.26 16.93
CA GLU A 415 -7.50 -27.54 18.08
C GLU A 415 -6.54 -26.57 18.77
N ASN A 416 -5.24 -26.71 18.53
CA ASN A 416 -4.19 -25.83 19.08
C ASN A 416 -3.79 -24.73 18.09
N ILE A 417 -4.49 -24.60 16.96
CA ILE A 417 -4.22 -23.59 15.93
C ILE A 417 -5.38 -22.61 15.85
N LEU A 418 -5.09 -21.31 15.97
CA LEU A 418 -6.10 -20.26 15.80
C LEU A 418 -5.79 -19.40 14.58
N ILE A 419 -6.73 -19.30 13.66
CA ILE A 419 -6.79 -18.25 12.64
C ILE A 419 -7.70 -17.16 13.19
N ILE A 420 -7.20 -15.94 13.25
CA ILE A 420 -7.83 -14.78 13.90
C ILE A 420 -7.90 -13.59 12.96
N ASP A 421 -8.81 -12.67 13.27
CA ASP A 421 -8.96 -11.39 12.59
C ASP A 421 -8.28 -10.24 13.37
N ASN A 422 -8.04 -9.10 12.71
CA ASN A 422 -7.60 -7.88 13.40
C ASN A 422 -8.65 -7.49 14.45
N GLY A 423 -8.21 -7.29 15.70
CA GLY A 423 -9.08 -7.01 16.84
C GLY A 423 -9.53 -8.22 17.64
N ASP A 424 -9.35 -9.44 17.12
CA ASP A 424 -9.55 -10.63 17.95
C ASP A 424 -8.53 -10.68 19.10
N VAL A 425 -8.98 -11.12 20.26
CA VAL A 425 -8.14 -11.29 21.44
C VAL A 425 -7.81 -12.75 21.63
N VAL A 426 -6.54 -13.12 21.45
CA VAL A 426 -6.05 -14.45 21.80
C VAL A 426 -5.78 -14.49 23.30
N GLU A 427 -6.53 -15.28 24.05
CA GLU A 427 -6.30 -15.51 25.49
C GLU A 427 -5.48 -16.80 25.67
N LEU A 428 -4.28 -16.66 26.25
CA LEU A 428 -3.34 -17.75 26.53
C LEU A 428 -3.16 -17.95 28.02
N THR A 429 -3.30 -19.19 28.46
CA THR A 429 -2.86 -19.67 29.78
C THR A 429 -1.79 -20.74 29.56
N ALA A 430 -1.17 -21.25 30.63
CA ALA A 430 -0.22 -22.36 30.51
C ALA A 430 -0.84 -23.60 29.83
N ASP A 431 -2.16 -23.78 29.94
CA ASP A 431 -2.85 -25.00 29.54
C ASP A 431 -3.88 -24.83 28.40
N SER A 432 -4.20 -23.60 28.02
CA SER A 432 -5.25 -23.34 27.02
C SER A 432 -4.93 -22.16 26.11
N ILE A 433 -5.47 -22.21 24.89
CA ILE A 433 -5.58 -21.11 23.95
C ILE A 433 -7.06 -20.93 23.58
N GLY A 434 -7.51 -19.68 23.46
CA GLY A 434 -8.89 -19.38 23.07
C GLY A 434 -9.05 -17.94 22.59
N LYS A 435 -10.26 -17.62 22.08
CA LYS A 435 -10.62 -16.25 21.74
C LYS A 435 -11.36 -15.60 22.91
N GLY A 436 -10.92 -14.40 23.29
CA GLY A 436 -11.62 -13.52 24.22
C GLY A 436 -12.59 -12.58 23.51
N GLU A 437 -13.14 -11.61 24.26
CA GLU A 437 -13.97 -10.54 23.70
C GLU A 437 -13.12 -9.67 22.78
N PRO A 438 -13.54 -9.47 21.52
CA PRO A 438 -12.78 -8.70 20.55
C PRO A 438 -12.72 -7.22 20.91
N VAL A 439 -11.66 -6.54 20.53
CA VAL A 439 -11.54 -5.09 20.65
C VAL A 439 -11.91 -4.42 19.34
N LYS A 440 -12.22 -3.13 19.40
CA LYS A 440 -12.45 -2.34 18.20
C LYS A 440 -11.17 -2.31 17.36
N ALA A 441 -11.26 -2.79 16.14
CA ALA A 441 -10.23 -2.72 15.11
C ALA A 441 -10.81 -2.19 13.81
N GLY A 442 -9.96 -1.66 12.94
CA GLY A 442 -10.33 -1.07 11.67
C GLY A 442 -9.15 -0.34 11.05
N ILE A 443 -9.44 0.63 10.21
CA ILE A 443 -8.42 1.43 9.52
C ILE A 443 -8.61 2.92 9.76
N GLU A 444 -7.50 3.63 9.93
CA GLU A 444 -7.42 5.08 9.88
C GLU A 444 -6.77 5.50 8.55
N LEU A 445 -7.47 6.33 7.78
CA LEU A 445 -7.01 6.80 6.47
C LEU A 445 -6.39 8.19 6.64
N LEU A 446 -5.15 8.36 6.23
CA LEU A 446 -4.43 9.63 6.36
C LEU A 446 -4.21 10.31 5.02
N ASP A 447 -4.55 11.59 4.97
CA ASP A 447 -4.11 12.53 3.94
C ASP A 447 -2.86 13.24 4.47
N ALA A 448 -1.67 12.76 4.08
CA ALA A 448 -0.40 13.32 4.55
C ALA A 448 -0.20 14.78 4.12
N SER A 449 -0.84 15.23 3.02
CA SER A 449 -0.75 16.61 2.54
C SER A 449 -1.50 17.60 3.44
N ARG A 450 -2.49 17.10 4.19
CA ARG A 450 -3.35 17.90 5.08
C ARG A 450 -3.19 17.54 6.56
N ASN A 451 -2.31 16.59 6.90
CA ASN A 451 -2.11 16.07 8.26
C ASN A 451 -3.42 15.67 8.96
N GLY A 452 -4.38 15.14 8.21
CA GLY A 452 -5.72 14.83 8.70
C GLY A 452 -6.18 13.41 8.41
N ILE A 453 -7.06 12.92 9.28
CA ILE A 453 -7.78 11.66 9.06
C ILE A 453 -8.88 11.91 8.01
N VAL A 454 -8.94 11.07 7.00
CA VAL A 454 -9.99 11.05 5.99
C VAL A 454 -11.09 10.12 6.49
N ASP A 455 -12.26 10.67 6.80
CA ASP A 455 -13.39 9.84 7.18
C ASP A 455 -14.04 9.13 5.99
N ALA A 456 -14.87 8.11 6.28
CA ALA A 456 -15.52 7.30 5.25
C ALA A 456 -16.45 8.13 4.34
N ARG A 457 -17.03 9.21 4.84
CA ARG A 457 -17.90 10.11 4.06
C ARG A 457 -17.07 10.87 3.02
N VAL A 458 -15.95 11.48 3.46
CA VAL A 458 -15.05 12.21 2.56
C VAL A 458 -14.49 11.29 1.48
N LEU A 459 -14.12 10.06 1.84
CA LEU A 459 -13.64 9.08 0.86
C LEU A 459 -14.72 8.75 -0.18
N LYS A 460 -15.95 8.48 0.28
CA LYS A 460 -17.09 8.21 -0.60
C LYS A 460 -17.40 9.38 -1.54
N GLU A 461 -17.37 10.60 -1.03
CA GLU A 461 -17.57 11.81 -1.85
C GLU A 461 -16.45 11.94 -2.92
N ARG A 462 -15.21 11.67 -2.57
CA ARG A 462 -14.07 11.66 -3.51
C ARG A 462 -14.21 10.58 -4.59
N GLN A 463 -14.69 9.39 -4.22
CA GLN A 463 -14.98 8.31 -5.17
C GLN A 463 -16.09 8.71 -6.13
N GLN A 464 -17.22 9.22 -5.63
CA GLN A 464 -18.32 9.71 -6.46
C GLN A 464 -17.87 10.81 -7.43
N LEU A 465 -17.05 11.76 -6.96
CA LEU A 465 -16.48 12.81 -7.81
C LEU A 465 -15.57 12.25 -8.91
N ALA A 466 -14.80 11.20 -8.62
CA ALA A 466 -13.88 10.59 -9.57
C ALA A 466 -14.58 9.71 -10.61
N GLU A 467 -15.61 8.98 -10.21
CA GLU A 467 -16.33 8.01 -11.04
C GLU A 467 -17.48 8.64 -11.82
N ASP A 468 -18.34 9.40 -11.15
CA ASP A 468 -19.61 9.89 -11.69
C ASP A 468 -19.69 11.42 -11.82
N GLY A 469 -18.70 12.15 -11.31
CA GLY A 469 -18.62 13.60 -11.43
C GLY A 469 -19.54 14.36 -10.45
N VAL A 470 -19.83 15.62 -10.78
CA VAL A 470 -20.61 16.52 -9.93
C VAL A 470 -21.66 17.30 -10.70
N ILE A 471 -22.83 17.46 -10.09
CA ILE A 471 -23.90 18.35 -10.54
C ILE A 471 -24.07 19.46 -9.49
N THR A 472 -23.82 20.70 -9.89
CA THR A 472 -24.12 21.86 -9.04
C THR A 472 -25.33 22.60 -9.57
N MET A 473 -26.27 22.93 -8.68
CA MET A 473 -27.54 23.56 -9.04
C MET A 473 -27.77 24.78 -8.15
N LEU A 474 -28.19 25.87 -8.76
CA LEU A 474 -28.57 27.09 -8.06
C LEU A 474 -29.98 27.51 -8.50
N ALA A 475 -30.88 27.65 -7.55
CA ALA A 475 -32.20 28.20 -7.75
C ALA A 475 -32.43 29.38 -6.80
N VAL A 476 -32.98 30.48 -7.33
CA VAL A 476 -33.36 31.67 -6.54
C VAL A 476 -34.89 31.80 -6.58
N ILE A 477 -35.49 31.77 -5.41
CA ILE A 477 -36.95 31.83 -5.27
C ILE A 477 -37.37 33.14 -4.62
N SER A 478 -38.42 33.78 -5.13
CA SER A 478 -38.99 35.01 -4.54
C SER A 478 -39.76 34.72 -3.26
N THR A 479 -40.08 35.75 -2.49
CA THR A 479 -40.92 35.65 -1.30
C THR A 479 -42.35 35.13 -1.57
N ASP A 480 -42.79 35.21 -2.83
CA ASP A 480 -44.09 34.71 -3.28
C ASP A 480 -44.02 33.26 -3.83
N GLY A 481 -42.86 32.60 -3.68
CA GLY A 481 -42.65 31.21 -4.08
C GLY A 481 -42.49 30.99 -5.58
N VAL A 482 -42.23 32.03 -6.33
CA VAL A 482 -42.00 31.97 -7.76
C VAL A 482 -40.50 32.11 -8.02
N MET A 483 -40.00 31.45 -9.07
CA MET A 483 -38.59 31.57 -9.43
C MET A 483 -38.22 33.03 -9.73
N ALA A 484 -37.23 33.58 -9.06
CA ALA A 484 -36.71 34.92 -9.29
C ALA A 484 -35.75 34.99 -10.49
N ALA A 485 -35.15 33.86 -10.86
CA ALA A 485 -34.30 33.67 -12.03
C ALA A 485 -34.37 32.21 -12.50
N PRO A 486 -34.05 31.92 -13.80
CA PRO A 486 -33.95 30.54 -14.23
C PRO A 486 -32.92 29.78 -13.38
N PRO A 487 -33.23 28.54 -12.97
CA PRO A 487 -32.24 27.74 -12.24
C PRO A 487 -31.03 27.54 -13.14
N ARG A 488 -29.84 27.52 -12.52
CA ARG A 488 -28.59 27.23 -13.22
C ARG A 488 -28.08 25.87 -12.79
N VAL A 489 -27.80 25.03 -13.79
CA VAL A 489 -27.23 23.70 -13.59
C VAL A 489 -25.87 23.64 -14.27
N ASN A 490 -24.87 23.17 -13.55
CA ASN A 490 -23.53 22.97 -14.07
C ASN A 490 -23.12 21.51 -13.82
N LEU A 491 -22.65 20.85 -14.87
CA LEU A 491 -22.27 19.44 -14.90
C LEU A 491 -20.77 19.34 -15.13
N ARG A 492 -20.10 18.52 -14.34
CA ARG A 492 -18.68 18.20 -14.53
C ARG A 492 -18.45 16.71 -14.34
N GLY A 493 -17.93 16.04 -15.40
CA GLY A 493 -17.58 14.63 -15.38
C GLY A 493 -18.77 13.65 -15.34
N VAL A 494 -20.03 14.11 -15.53
CA VAL A 494 -21.24 13.28 -15.39
C VAL A 494 -21.62 12.55 -16.68
N VAL A 495 -21.58 13.27 -17.80
CA VAL A 495 -21.95 12.75 -19.14
C VAL A 495 -21.05 13.34 -20.21
N THR A 496 -21.13 12.78 -21.43
CA THR A 496 -20.40 13.34 -22.59
C THR A 496 -20.87 14.77 -22.90
N THR A 497 -20.02 15.53 -23.57
CA THR A 497 -20.33 16.93 -23.92
C THR A 497 -21.60 17.05 -24.76
N ALA A 498 -21.90 16.06 -25.60
CA ALA A 498 -23.09 16.04 -26.44
C ALA A 498 -24.39 15.93 -25.62
N ASP A 499 -24.37 15.19 -24.53
CA ASP A 499 -25.54 14.95 -23.66
C ASP A 499 -25.65 15.94 -22.51
N ALA A 500 -24.57 16.66 -22.20
CA ALA A 500 -24.52 17.60 -21.08
C ALA A 500 -25.62 18.67 -21.16
N ARG A 501 -25.89 19.22 -22.35
CA ARG A 501 -26.94 20.24 -22.55
C ARG A 501 -28.33 19.68 -22.30
N LYS A 502 -28.63 18.45 -22.76
CA LYS A 502 -29.93 17.80 -22.55
C LYS A 502 -30.15 17.52 -21.08
N LEU A 503 -29.14 17.00 -20.40
CA LEU A 503 -29.21 16.71 -18.97
C LEU A 503 -29.35 17.99 -18.13
N SER A 504 -28.64 19.07 -18.49
CA SER A 504 -28.76 20.36 -17.83
C SER A 504 -30.21 20.92 -17.92
N LEU A 505 -30.78 20.95 -19.13
CA LEU A 505 -32.14 21.41 -19.35
C LEU A 505 -33.19 20.55 -18.63
N TRP A 506 -32.95 19.25 -18.57
CA TRP A 506 -33.81 18.35 -17.82
C TRP A 506 -33.73 18.62 -16.31
N ALA A 507 -32.52 18.76 -15.75
CA ALA A 507 -32.34 19.07 -14.32
C ALA A 507 -32.93 20.45 -13.95
N GLU A 508 -32.82 21.47 -14.81
CA GLU A 508 -33.46 22.78 -14.63
C GLU A 508 -34.97 22.67 -14.55
N ARG A 509 -35.62 21.86 -15.39
CA ARG A 509 -37.05 21.62 -15.35
C ARG A 509 -37.47 20.88 -14.07
N GLU A 510 -36.70 19.88 -13.66
CA GLU A 510 -37.02 19.10 -12.46
C GLU A 510 -36.94 19.96 -11.20
N ILE A 511 -35.92 20.79 -11.06
CA ILE A 511 -35.79 21.73 -9.94
C ILE A 511 -36.99 22.68 -9.91
N THR A 512 -37.34 23.28 -11.05
CA THR A 512 -38.46 24.19 -11.17
C THR A 512 -39.74 23.50 -10.71
N TRP A 513 -40.00 22.30 -11.21
CA TRP A 513 -41.19 21.52 -10.85
C TRP A 513 -41.28 21.18 -9.35
N VAL A 514 -40.18 20.73 -8.75
CA VAL A 514 -40.13 20.40 -7.32
C VAL A 514 -40.39 21.64 -6.47
N LEU A 515 -39.74 22.75 -6.79
CA LEU A 515 -39.86 24.00 -6.03
C LEU A 515 -41.29 24.58 -6.12
N GLU A 516 -41.88 24.64 -7.31
CA GLU A 516 -43.26 25.15 -7.53
C GLU A 516 -44.28 24.27 -6.82
N ASN A 517 -44.18 22.95 -6.92
CA ASN A 517 -45.12 22.04 -6.24
C ASN A 517 -44.98 22.13 -4.72
N ARG A 518 -43.76 22.20 -4.19
CA ARG A 518 -43.52 22.30 -2.75
C ARG A 518 -44.05 23.62 -2.19
N TRP A 519 -43.83 24.72 -2.89
CA TRP A 519 -44.35 26.01 -2.52
C TRP A 519 -45.89 26.03 -2.49
N GLN A 520 -46.55 25.46 -3.51
CA GLN A 520 -48.00 25.36 -3.55
C GLN A 520 -48.57 24.54 -2.38
N GLN A 521 -47.90 23.45 -1.98
CA GLN A 521 -48.30 22.65 -0.82
C GLN A 521 -48.18 23.45 0.49
N LEU A 522 -47.11 24.16 0.68
CA LEU A 522 -46.83 24.95 1.88
C LEU A 522 -47.78 26.14 1.97
N SER A 523 -48.04 26.83 0.86
CA SER A 523 -48.96 27.97 0.80
C SER A 523 -50.42 27.60 1.12
N ARG A 524 -50.88 26.41 0.70
CA ARG A 524 -52.20 25.88 1.07
C ARG A 524 -52.35 25.65 2.57
N ASN A 525 -51.27 25.27 3.24
CA ASN A 525 -51.29 24.94 4.68
C ASN A 525 -51.07 26.15 5.58
N SER A 526 -50.60 27.29 5.04
CA SER A 526 -50.27 28.50 5.83
C SER A 526 -51.39 29.50 6.03
N GLY A 527 -52.61 29.26 5.50
CA GLY A 527 -53.76 30.09 5.72
C GLY A 527 -53.62 31.56 5.28
N GLY A 528 -52.84 31.82 4.22
CA GLY A 528 -52.62 33.16 3.65
C GLY A 528 -51.46 33.95 4.26
N LYS A 529 -50.66 33.36 5.16
CA LYS A 529 -49.37 33.91 5.62
C LYS A 529 -48.24 33.36 4.77
N ALA A 530 -47.14 34.12 4.63
CA ALA A 530 -45.96 33.60 4.00
C ALA A 530 -45.47 32.32 4.74
N PRO A 531 -45.33 31.18 4.05
CA PRO A 531 -44.93 29.94 4.70
C PRO A 531 -43.52 30.02 5.22
N ASP A 532 -43.30 29.48 6.41
CA ASP A 532 -41.94 29.19 6.91
C ASP A 532 -41.44 27.92 6.21
N VAL A 533 -40.41 28.05 5.38
CA VAL A 533 -39.94 26.99 4.51
C VAL A 533 -38.60 26.47 5.02
N ASP A 534 -38.54 25.20 5.34
CA ASP A 534 -37.25 24.48 5.55
C ASP A 534 -36.53 24.29 4.21
N TRP A 535 -35.75 25.30 3.81
CA TRP A 535 -35.00 25.29 2.57
C TRP A 535 -33.95 24.16 2.51
N MET A 536 -33.38 23.77 3.64
CA MET A 536 -32.43 22.65 3.70
C MET A 536 -33.14 21.31 3.43
N GLY A 537 -34.37 21.13 3.95
CA GLY A 537 -35.18 19.96 3.65
C GLY A 537 -35.57 19.90 2.17
N VAL A 538 -35.93 21.03 1.57
CA VAL A 538 -36.26 21.12 0.13
C VAL A 538 -35.05 20.83 -0.73
N GLN A 539 -33.86 21.34 -0.40
CA GLN A 539 -32.60 21.02 -1.10
C GLN A 539 -32.33 19.51 -1.10
N ARG A 540 -32.45 18.87 0.07
CA ARG A 540 -32.29 17.41 0.20
C ARG A 540 -33.30 16.62 -0.61
N GLU A 541 -34.54 17.07 -0.66
CA GLU A 541 -35.59 16.43 -1.46
C GLU A 541 -35.27 16.46 -2.95
N ILE A 542 -34.76 17.59 -3.45
CA ILE A 542 -34.29 17.75 -4.84
C ILE A 542 -33.08 16.83 -5.11
N GLU A 543 -32.09 16.85 -4.24
CA GLU A 543 -30.89 16.02 -4.37
C GLU A 543 -31.23 14.52 -4.44
N ILE A 544 -32.06 14.04 -3.51
CA ILE A 544 -32.49 12.63 -3.45
C ILE A 544 -33.36 12.27 -4.68
N GLY A 545 -34.26 13.16 -5.09
CA GLY A 545 -35.13 12.95 -6.26
C GLY A 545 -34.31 12.81 -7.55
N LEU A 546 -33.39 13.72 -7.77
CA LEU A 546 -32.50 13.71 -8.93
C LEU A 546 -31.54 12.49 -8.91
N GLN A 547 -30.98 12.16 -7.76
CA GLN A 547 -30.06 11.02 -7.63
C GLN A 547 -30.78 9.70 -7.97
N ARG A 548 -31.99 9.49 -7.46
CA ARG A 548 -32.80 8.30 -7.79
C ARG A 548 -33.08 8.18 -9.29
N ARG A 549 -33.36 9.31 -9.94
CA ARG A 549 -33.67 9.33 -11.37
C ARG A 549 -32.45 9.13 -12.23
N LEU A 550 -31.33 9.78 -11.92
CA LEU A 550 -30.04 9.59 -12.60
C LEU A 550 -29.56 8.15 -12.52
N ARG A 551 -29.66 7.54 -11.34
CA ARG A 551 -29.36 6.13 -11.13
C ARG A 551 -30.21 5.20 -12.01
N ARG A 552 -31.51 5.50 -12.11
CA ARG A 552 -32.45 4.68 -12.90
C ARG A 552 -32.27 4.85 -14.41
N GLU A 553 -32.05 6.08 -14.90
CA GLU A 553 -32.05 6.39 -16.34
C GLU A 553 -30.65 6.33 -16.97
N LEU A 554 -29.62 6.71 -16.22
CA LEU A 554 -28.25 6.82 -16.73
C LEU A 554 -27.26 5.88 -16.03
N GLN A 555 -27.69 5.20 -14.95
CA GLN A 555 -26.84 4.31 -14.13
C GLN A 555 -25.60 5.03 -13.55
N VAL A 556 -25.70 6.33 -13.26
CA VAL A 556 -24.65 7.14 -12.62
C VAL A 556 -25.17 7.72 -11.30
N GLU A 557 -24.25 7.95 -10.36
CA GLU A 557 -24.53 8.49 -9.03
C GLU A 557 -23.65 9.73 -8.73
N PRO A 558 -23.74 10.81 -9.53
CA PRO A 558 -22.88 11.97 -9.32
C PRO A 558 -23.15 12.64 -7.98
N LEU A 559 -22.14 13.34 -7.45
CA LEU A 559 -22.34 14.20 -6.30
C LEU A 559 -23.25 15.36 -6.69
N ILE A 560 -24.40 15.49 -6.03
CA ILE A 560 -25.37 16.56 -6.30
C ILE A 560 -25.29 17.61 -5.21
N ILE A 561 -25.08 18.87 -5.59
CA ILE A 561 -25.06 20.02 -4.71
C ILE A 561 -26.17 20.96 -5.17
N CYS A 562 -27.25 21.00 -4.42
CA CYS A 562 -28.41 21.89 -4.70
C CYS A 562 -28.41 23.06 -3.73
N LEU A 563 -28.38 24.30 -4.25
CA LEU A 563 -28.47 25.52 -3.49
C LEU A 563 -29.79 26.21 -3.85
N VAL A 564 -30.69 26.28 -2.91
CA VAL A 564 -31.93 27.06 -3.04
C VAL A 564 -31.82 28.28 -2.12
N GLN A 565 -31.88 29.48 -2.71
CA GLN A 565 -31.74 30.72 -1.97
C GLN A 565 -32.99 31.57 -2.12
N PRO A 566 -33.64 32.00 -1.01
CA PRO A 566 -34.69 32.99 -1.07
C PRO A 566 -34.12 34.34 -1.52
N ALA A 567 -34.80 35.00 -2.47
CA ALA A 567 -34.43 36.34 -2.90
C ALA A 567 -34.83 37.36 -1.83
N PRO A 568 -34.09 38.49 -1.73
CA PRO A 568 -34.51 39.60 -0.86
C PRO A 568 -35.93 40.09 -1.18
N GLY A 569 -36.66 40.52 -0.17
CA GLY A 569 -38.04 41.01 -0.34
C GLY A 569 -38.13 42.10 -1.41
N GLY A 570 -39.17 42.00 -2.28
CA GLY A 570 -39.38 42.90 -3.40
C GLY A 570 -38.70 42.51 -4.72
N THR A 571 -38.00 41.38 -4.78
CA THR A 571 -37.44 40.85 -6.04
C THR A 571 -38.56 40.38 -6.95
N PRO A 572 -38.71 40.91 -8.19
CA PRO A 572 -39.81 40.49 -9.09
C PRO A 572 -39.64 39.03 -9.53
N ALA A 573 -40.78 38.35 -9.71
CA ALA A 573 -40.81 37.00 -10.23
C ALA A 573 -40.21 36.92 -11.64
N TYR A 574 -39.42 35.89 -11.91
CA TYR A 574 -38.94 35.57 -13.26
C TYR A 574 -40.15 35.08 -14.11
N LYS A 575 -40.54 35.86 -15.10
CA LYS A 575 -41.49 35.41 -16.11
C LYS A 575 -40.72 34.61 -17.15
N GLY A 576 -40.84 33.29 -17.11
CA GLY A 576 -40.21 32.39 -18.08
C GLY A 576 -40.49 32.88 -19.51
N ARG A 577 -39.52 32.83 -20.40
CA ARG A 577 -39.78 32.98 -21.82
C ARG A 577 -40.68 31.81 -22.25
N ALA A 578 -41.96 32.07 -22.46
CA ALA A 578 -42.80 31.21 -23.27
C ALA A 578 -42.19 31.24 -24.68
N ASP A 579 -41.83 30.05 -25.19
CA ASP A 579 -41.53 29.75 -26.58
C ASP A 579 -40.63 30.76 -27.32
N ALA A 580 -39.36 30.72 -27.03
CA ALA A 580 -38.39 31.29 -27.96
C ALA A 580 -38.13 30.27 -29.09
N GLU A 581 -38.70 30.52 -30.25
CA GLU A 581 -38.24 29.93 -31.51
C GLU A 581 -36.72 30.06 -31.64
N PRO A 582 -36.02 29.09 -32.31
CA PRO A 582 -34.57 29.14 -32.48
C PRO A 582 -34.24 30.43 -33.27
N ASP A 583 -33.36 31.26 -32.69
CA ASP A 583 -32.88 32.51 -33.26
C ASP A 583 -32.11 32.21 -34.58
N THR A 584 -32.78 32.43 -35.68
CA THR A 584 -32.23 32.30 -37.05
C THR A 584 -31.55 33.57 -37.54
N ARG A 585 -31.05 34.43 -36.68
CA ARG A 585 -30.35 35.64 -37.12
C ARG A 585 -28.92 35.33 -37.54
N PRO A 586 -28.52 35.76 -38.78
CA PRO A 586 -27.15 35.64 -39.23
C PRO A 586 -26.24 36.60 -38.48
N ALA A 587 -25.00 36.15 -38.21
CA ALA A 587 -23.97 36.93 -37.55
C ALA A 587 -23.76 38.30 -38.23
N PRO A 588 -23.53 39.41 -37.48
CA PRO A 588 -23.31 40.72 -38.07
C PRO A 588 -21.99 40.77 -38.83
N ARG A 589 -22.08 41.16 -40.13
CA ARG A 589 -20.94 41.48 -40.97
C ARG A 589 -20.22 42.73 -40.42
N GLY A 590 -18.91 42.64 -40.23
CA GLY A 590 -18.06 43.73 -39.80
C GLY A 590 -18.11 44.93 -40.74
N GLY A 591 -18.43 46.10 -40.22
CA GLY A 591 -18.32 47.40 -40.86
C GLY A 591 -16.92 47.98 -40.66
N ARG A 592 -16.28 48.35 -41.76
CA ARG A 592 -15.05 49.16 -41.84
C ARG A 592 -15.35 50.62 -41.45
N HIS A 593 -14.47 51.26 -40.72
CA HIS A 593 -14.00 52.64 -40.75
C HIS A 593 -12.94 52.77 -39.67
N GLY A 594 -11.74 53.27 -39.88
CA GLY A 594 -11.19 54.31 -40.69
C GLY A 594 -10.34 55.21 -39.78
N GLY A 595 -9.02 55.19 -39.92
CA GLY A 595 -8.19 56.37 -39.70
C GLY A 595 -7.63 56.63 -38.28
N GLY A 596 -6.30 56.60 -38.15
CA GLY A 596 -5.56 57.33 -37.10
C GLY A 596 -4.20 56.70 -36.75
N ARG A 597 -3.14 57.27 -37.33
CA ARG A 597 -1.69 57.06 -37.04
C ARG A 597 -1.38 57.25 -35.53
N ASP A 598 -0.48 56.51 -34.90
CA ASP A 598 0.96 56.71 -34.86
C ASP A 598 1.66 55.78 -33.86
N ASP A 599 2.76 55.27 -34.33
CA ASP A 599 4.08 55.11 -33.75
C ASP A 599 4.40 54.14 -32.58
N ARG A 600 5.23 53.16 -32.97
CA ARG A 600 6.43 52.60 -32.29
C ARG A 600 6.29 51.68 -31.07
N ARG A 601 6.56 50.44 -31.22
CA ARG A 601 7.83 49.69 -30.98
C ARG A 601 7.60 48.16 -30.94
N GLU A 602 8.42 47.52 -31.68
CA GLU A 602 8.55 46.08 -31.86
C GLU A 602 8.84 45.30 -30.57
N ARG A 603 8.19 44.15 -30.42
CA ARG A 603 8.75 42.92 -29.83
C ARG A 603 8.03 41.70 -30.41
N PRO A 604 8.77 40.58 -30.69
CA PRO A 604 8.31 39.53 -31.57
C PRO A 604 7.36 38.51 -30.91
N GLU A 605 6.44 38.04 -31.74
CA GLU A 605 5.46 37.00 -31.47
C GLU A 605 6.11 35.64 -31.18
N ARG A 606 5.64 34.99 -30.16
CA ARG A 606 5.76 33.53 -30.00
C ARG A 606 4.57 32.88 -30.69
N VAL A 607 4.86 32.09 -31.68
CA VAL A 607 3.90 31.25 -32.39
C VAL A 607 3.63 30.00 -31.57
N ASP A 608 2.44 29.89 -31.01
CA ASP A 608 1.91 28.64 -30.46
C ASP A 608 1.29 27.83 -31.59
N ARG A 609 1.95 26.74 -31.95
CA ARG A 609 1.39 25.70 -32.83
C ARG A 609 0.63 24.69 -31.95
N ALA A 610 -0.68 24.66 -32.10
CA ALA A 610 -1.53 23.56 -31.65
C ALA A 610 -1.28 22.29 -32.47
N PRO A 611 -1.31 21.08 -31.91
CA PRO A 611 -1.15 19.85 -32.65
C PRO A 611 -2.44 19.51 -33.42
N ARG A 612 -2.27 19.15 -34.69
CA ARG A 612 -3.31 18.62 -35.56
C ARG A 612 -3.78 17.25 -35.04
N VAL A 613 -5.06 17.13 -34.79
CA VAL A 613 -5.76 15.84 -34.63
C VAL A 613 -5.87 15.19 -36.00
N VAL A 614 -5.31 14.00 -36.16
CA VAL A 614 -5.50 13.14 -37.34
C VAL A 614 -6.76 12.32 -37.08
N GLU A 615 -7.80 12.56 -37.85
CA GLU A 615 -9.00 11.71 -37.92
C GLU A 615 -8.64 10.36 -38.53
N ALA A 616 -8.78 9.28 -37.76
CA ALA A 616 -8.78 7.93 -38.30
C ALA A 616 -10.21 7.54 -38.68
N ARG A 617 -10.37 7.21 -39.97
CA ARG A 617 -11.60 6.67 -40.55
C ARG A 617 -11.91 5.31 -39.91
N SER A 618 -13.13 5.15 -39.41
CA SER A 618 -13.71 3.90 -38.97
C SER A 618 -14.09 3.03 -40.17
N GLU A 619 -13.44 1.90 -40.35
CA GLU A 619 -13.98 0.78 -41.12
C GLU A 619 -14.79 -0.12 -40.19
N GLN A 620 -16.05 -0.30 -40.56
CA GLN A 620 -16.99 -1.22 -39.90
C GLN A 620 -16.62 -2.67 -40.26
N GLN A 621 -16.45 -3.53 -39.26
CA GLN A 621 -16.61 -4.98 -39.40
C GLN A 621 -17.49 -5.55 -38.29
N PRO A 622 -18.24 -6.65 -38.57
CA PRO A 622 -19.45 -6.99 -37.82
C PRO A 622 -19.18 -7.81 -36.54
N ARG A 623 -20.05 -7.59 -35.59
CA ARG A 623 -20.15 -8.36 -34.34
C ARG A 623 -20.30 -9.86 -34.65
N ARG A 624 -19.39 -10.68 -34.09
CA ARG A 624 -19.61 -12.11 -33.85
C ARG A 624 -19.75 -12.35 -32.36
N GLU A 625 -20.84 -12.99 -32.04
CA GLU A 625 -21.21 -13.52 -30.73
C GLU A 625 -20.11 -14.43 -30.16
N LEU A 626 -19.72 -14.18 -28.92
CA LEU A 626 -18.94 -15.13 -28.12
C LEU A 626 -19.91 -15.88 -27.21
N ALA A 627 -20.32 -17.06 -27.71
CA ALA A 627 -20.94 -18.07 -26.89
C ALA A 627 -19.84 -18.89 -26.17
N ALA A 628 -20.19 -19.28 -24.96
CA ALA A 628 -19.44 -20.09 -24.01
C ALA A 628 -18.61 -21.24 -24.61
N VAL A 629 -17.34 -21.36 -24.19
CA VAL A 629 -16.63 -22.65 -24.16
C VAL A 629 -16.05 -22.80 -22.75
N GLY A 630 -16.76 -23.58 -21.96
CA GLY A 630 -16.22 -24.21 -20.77
C GLY A 630 -15.74 -25.61 -21.13
N ALA A 631 -14.74 -26.06 -20.41
CA ALA A 631 -14.27 -27.44 -20.24
C ALA A 631 -13.66 -28.15 -21.48
N ALA A 632 -12.33 -28.31 -21.41
CA ALA A 632 -11.64 -29.60 -21.58
C ALA A 632 -10.16 -29.38 -21.97
N ALA A 633 -9.26 -29.61 -21.04
CA ALA A 633 -7.89 -30.05 -21.33
C ALA A 633 -7.32 -30.76 -20.09
N ALA A 634 -7.77 -32.02 -19.91
CA ALA A 634 -7.00 -33.02 -19.20
C ALA A 634 -6.54 -34.04 -20.25
N ALA A 635 -5.28 -34.49 -20.05
CA ALA A 635 -4.63 -35.62 -20.73
C ALA A 635 -3.71 -35.28 -21.90
N ALA A 636 -2.38 -35.26 -21.55
CA ALA A 636 -1.40 -36.13 -22.21
C ALA A 636 0.00 -35.85 -21.63
N THR A 637 0.41 -36.63 -20.63
CA THR A 637 1.82 -36.84 -20.27
C THR A 637 2.24 -38.18 -20.84
N PRO A 638 3.33 -38.32 -21.57
CA PRO A 638 3.87 -39.61 -21.97
C PRO A 638 4.64 -40.24 -20.80
N ALA A 639 4.29 -41.47 -20.49
CA ALA A 639 4.97 -42.34 -19.54
C ALA A 639 6.38 -42.66 -20.01
N VAL A 640 7.38 -42.34 -19.19
CA VAL A 640 8.72 -42.89 -19.30
C VAL A 640 8.77 -44.18 -18.48
N LYS A 641 9.04 -45.30 -19.17
CA LYS A 641 9.28 -46.61 -18.57
C LYS A 641 10.55 -46.54 -17.72
N ALA A 642 10.40 -46.94 -16.47
CA ALA A 642 11.53 -47.30 -15.61
C ALA A 642 12.00 -48.70 -15.98
N GLU A 643 13.26 -48.86 -16.37
CA GLU A 643 13.97 -50.15 -16.41
C GLU A 643 14.60 -50.39 -15.02
N GLU A 644 14.19 -51.48 -14.40
CA GLU A 644 14.86 -52.06 -13.23
C GLU A 644 16.17 -52.72 -13.66
N PRO A 645 17.30 -52.61 -12.92
CA PRO A 645 18.43 -53.48 -13.11
C PRO A 645 18.36 -54.69 -12.18
N GLU A 646 18.46 -55.85 -12.79
CA GLU A 646 18.56 -57.20 -12.19
C GLU A 646 19.70 -57.27 -11.17
N LEU A 647 19.39 -57.90 -10.03
CA LEU A 647 20.33 -58.33 -9.00
C LEU A 647 20.90 -59.70 -9.39
N GLU A 648 22.10 -59.80 -9.87
CA GLU A 648 22.91 -61.03 -9.83
C GLU A 648 23.76 -61.12 -8.56
N GLY A 649 23.50 -62.15 -7.80
CA GLY A 649 24.23 -62.51 -6.59
C GLY A 649 25.59 -63.09 -6.83
N ARG A 650 26.54 -62.71 -6.03
CA ARG A 650 27.73 -63.57 -5.73
C ARG A 650 28.11 -63.47 -4.24
N THR A 651 27.94 -64.59 -3.60
CA THR A 651 28.47 -65.03 -2.30
C THR A 651 29.98 -65.19 -2.30
N ARG A 652 30.59 -65.02 -1.08
CA ARG A 652 31.87 -65.52 -0.51
C ARG A 652 32.93 -64.40 -0.33
N ARG A 653 33.57 -64.23 0.79
CA ARG A 653 34.05 -65.09 1.90
C ARG A 653 34.61 -64.15 3.01
N ARG A 654 34.46 -64.65 4.23
CA ARG A 654 35.17 -64.18 5.44
C ARG A 654 36.68 -64.18 5.25
N ARG A 655 37.37 -63.23 5.83
CA ARG A 655 38.56 -63.48 6.67
C ARG A 655 38.82 -62.31 7.64
N SER A 656 39.06 -62.70 8.84
CA SER A 656 39.50 -61.97 10.02
C SER A 656 40.97 -61.59 9.97
N ALA A 657 41.32 -60.46 10.65
CA ALA A 657 42.50 -60.26 11.50
C ALA A 657 42.60 -58.74 11.73
N ALA A 658 42.43 -58.19 12.90
CA ALA A 658 43.26 -58.15 14.10
C ALA A 658 44.48 -57.26 13.93
N ALA A 659 44.48 -56.21 14.80
CA ALA A 659 45.63 -55.54 15.42
C ALA A 659 46.46 -54.54 14.59
N GLY A 660 46.56 -53.35 15.21
CA GLY A 660 47.53 -52.31 14.94
C GLY A 660 46.96 -50.96 15.27
#